data_d3b10524916cbae14e1775e38daa671b
#
_entry.id   d3b10524916cbae14e1775e38daa671b
#
_cell.length_a   1.000
_cell.length_b   1.000
_cell.length_c   1.000
_cell.angle_alpha   90.00
_cell.angle_beta   90.00
_cell.angle_gamma   90.00
#
_symmetry.space_group_name_H-M   'P 1'
#
loop_
_entity.id
_entity.type
_entity.pdbx_description
1 polymer ?
#
loop_
_entity_poly.entity_id
_entity_poly.type
_entity_poly.pdbx_seq_one_letter_code
_entity_poly.pdbx_strand_id
1 'polypeptide(L)'
;MKLNSEVRFLKGVGESRAKKLMKLGIKTVEDLLFFLPRRYIIRNEIKRIAYIKAGEDVVVRGRVIKKFKRHRENNISEAVIVISDGSGIVELIWRGMEFILGKYEIGDIILAAGRAYSGRSFGSFRIFHPEIATEDELVGITPVYPQTEGLKSKTIHKLVEIALKEVEIPETLPEYIVKSRNLVSLKDALYHLHFPNSEEEILQGKKRVIYEQFLKFYLSLNISASFGKRRAIPLNRTGKYTDEFVKSLPFKLTEEQMRVMGEIEEDMSKDEAMHRLLQGDVGSGKTVVLLWSALIAIENGYQAALMAPTEILAEQIFSVAYGYLKPLGINVVLLTSSQKGRVKRLVREEVRSGRAQLVIGTHALITDETVFKNLALAIVDEQHRFGVAQRARLVEKAKDYYPHFLVSTATPIPRTLALTVYGDLKVSRITKRPFETVVYNRVVRKGQRLNLYKWLFRKIIETKRQAYVIAPLIDESEKMQLISVQKLYENLISIAPPEINVGLIHGKMKLDERNGVMERFRSGEIHILVSTTIVEVGVDVPKAKFMVVEDAHRFGIAQLHQLRGRILRNEEPAFFIMVVPEKLGYEAYLRIKAIESITDGFVLAEEDMKIRGPGEIIGTKQHGEWSLKGINLTEISSDERFLKIVEIAKKDAEYILTKDPDLLSEKNKILRETLQNFKDAITVG
;
A
#
# COMPACT_ATOMS: atom_id res chain seq x y z
N MET A 1 5.76 -37.26 -6.22
CA MET A 1 4.98 -36.38 -5.31
C MET A 1 4.39 -35.24 -6.13
N LYS A 2 3.17 -34.74 -5.85
CA LYS A 2 2.55 -33.65 -6.62
C LYS A 2 2.79 -32.30 -5.93
N LEU A 3 2.71 -31.20 -6.67
CA LEU A 3 2.88 -29.84 -6.15
C LEU A 3 1.90 -29.49 -5.01
N ASN A 4 0.65 -29.93 -5.12
CA ASN A 4 -0.38 -29.68 -4.10
C ASN A 4 -0.30 -30.61 -2.87
N SER A 5 0.67 -31.53 -2.82
CA SER A 5 0.86 -32.40 -1.65
C SER A 5 1.27 -31.55 -0.44
N GLU A 6 0.77 -31.91 0.75
CA GLU A 6 1.18 -31.22 1.98
C GLU A 6 2.70 -31.38 2.22
N VAL A 7 3.31 -30.29 2.65
CA VAL A 7 4.77 -30.21 2.86
C VAL A 7 5.29 -31.23 3.92
N ARG A 8 4.41 -31.70 4.82
CA ARG A 8 4.79 -32.72 5.82
C ARG A 8 5.23 -34.06 5.22
N PHE A 9 4.79 -34.38 4.00
CA PHE A 9 5.16 -35.61 3.31
C PHE A 9 6.50 -35.52 2.58
N LEU A 10 7.09 -34.33 2.51
CA LEU A 10 8.41 -34.15 1.91
C LEU A 10 9.48 -34.77 2.81
N LYS A 11 10.42 -35.48 2.20
CA LYS A 11 11.56 -36.07 2.92
C LYS A 11 12.29 -35.00 3.74
N GLY A 12 12.48 -35.29 5.03
CA GLY A 12 13.14 -34.37 5.97
C GLY A 12 12.17 -33.36 6.66
N VAL A 13 10.86 -33.42 6.39
CA VAL A 13 9.84 -32.61 7.08
C VAL A 13 9.02 -33.50 8.00
N GLY A 14 9.36 -33.50 9.28
CA GLY A 14 8.52 -34.11 10.33
C GLY A 14 7.49 -33.09 10.86
N GLU A 15 6.57 -33.54 11.72
CA GLU A 15 5.47 -32.70 12.26
C GLU A 15 5.96 -31.38 12.88
N SER A 16 7.07 -31.40 13.64
CA SER A 16 7.64 -30.22 14.26
C SER A 16 8.10 -29.19 13.22
N ARG A 17 8.73 -29.63 12.13
CA ARG A 17 9.14 -28.74 11.03
C ARG A 17 7.95 -28.25 10.22
N ALA A 18 6.94 -29.12 9.97
CA ALA A 18 5.72 -28.73 9.28
C ALA A 18 4.99 -27.59 10.02
N LYS A 19 4.85 -27.66 11.35
CA LYS A 19 4.29 -26.58 12.16
C LYS A 19 5.06 -25.26 12.05
N LYS A 20 6.40 -25.32 11.93
CA LYS A 20 7.24 -24.12 11.74
C LYS A 20 7.12 -23.56 10.32
N LEU A 21 7.02 -24.41 9.31
CA LEU A 21 6.77 -24.01 7.92
C LEU A 21 5.40 -23.36 7.77
N MET A 22 4.36 -23.88 8.45
CA MET A 22 3.03 -23.26 8.48
C MET A 22 3.03 -21.84 9.06
N LYS A 23 3.90 -21.54 10.04
CA LYS A 23 4.07 -20.16 10.54
C LYS A 23 4.61 -19.19 9.48
N LEU A 24 5.31 -19.72 8.47
CA LEU A 24 5.78 -18.96 7.31
C LEU A 24 4.78 -18.99 6.13
N GLY A 25 3.58 -19.53 6.31
CA GLY A 25 2.57 -19.67 5.26
C GLY A 25 2.78 -20.87 4.32
N ILE A 26 3.75 -21.74 4.60
CA ILE A 26 4.10 -22.88 3.74
C ILE A 26 3.32 -24.11 4.21
N LYS A 27 2.26 -24.48 3.48
CA LYS A 27 1.39 -25.64 3.75
C LYS A 27 1.65 -26.78 2.76
N THR A 28 1.88 -26.45 1.50
CA THR A 28 2.09 -27.41 0.39
C THR A 28 3.52 -27.36 -0.14
N VAL A 29 3.87 -28.33 -0.96
CA VAL A 29 5.16 -28.33 -1.67
C VAL A 29 5.25 -27.17 -2.67
N GLU A 30 4.14 -26.83 -3.31
CA GLU A 30 4.07 -25.65 -4.15
C GLU A 30 4.40 -24.38 -3.37
N ASP A 31 3.82 -24.20 -2.17
CA ASP A 31 4.14 -23.04 -1.33
C ASP A 31 5.63 -22.97 -0.98
N LEU A 32 6.26 -24.13 -0.75
CA LEU A 32 7.70 -24.20 -0.48
C LEU A 32 8.53 -23.80 -1.71
N LEU A 33 8.17 -24.25 -2.91
CA LEU A 33 8.87 -23.92 -4.15
C LEU A 33 8.69 -22.47 -4.57
N PHE A 34 7.54 -21.86 -4.24
CA PHE A 34 7.29 -20.44 -4.47
C PHE A 34 7.68 -19.56 -3.25
N PHE A 35 8.23 -20.13 -2.19
CA PHE A 35 8.81 -19.38 -1.09
C PHE A 35 10.21 -18.88 -1.47
N LEU A 36 10.25 -17.83 -2.31
CA LEU A 36 11.46 -17.34 -2.92
C LEU A 36 12.41 -16.66 -1.92
N PRO A 37 13.72 -16.65 -2.19
CA PRO A 37 14.69 -15.92 -1.38
C PRO A 37 14.36 -14.44 -1.29
N ARG A 38 14.50 -13.87 -0.09
CA ARG A 38 14.32 -12.43 0.14
C ARG A 38 15.45 -11.60 -0.48
N ARG A 39 16.64 -12.15 -0.54
CA ARG A 39 17.84 -11.54 -1.13
C ARG A 39 18.86 -12.61 -1.48
N TYR A 40 19.83 -12.24 -2.28
CA TYR A 40 20.99 -13.05 -2.60
C TYR A 40 22.24 -12.40 -2.05
N ILE A 41 23.15 -13.22 -1.51
CA ILE A 41 24.51 -12.81 -1.15
C ILE A 41 25.40 -13.29 -2.29
N ILE A 42 26.02 -12.34 -2.98
CA ILE A 42 26.86 -12.61 -4.14
C ILE A 42 28.31 -12.49 -3.69
N ARG A 43 29.08 -13.58 -3.81
CA ARG A 43 30.47 -13.68 -3.44
C ARG A 43 31.23 -14.28 -4.61
N ASN A 44 31.60 -13.45 -5.56
CA ASN A 44 32.14 -13.90 -6.85
C ASN A 44 33.55 -14.52 -6.76
N GLU A 45 34.34 -14.14 -5.75
CA GLU A 45 35.74 -14.54 -5.60
C GLU A 45 36.21 -14.45 -4.16
N ILE A 46 37.34 -15.11 -3.88
CA ILE A 46 38.10 -14.91 -2.65
C ILE A 46 38.87 -13.60 -2.78
N LYS A 47 38.49 -12.61 -1.95
CA LYS A 47 39.03 -11.27 -2.03
C LYS A 47 40.29 -11.10 -1.18
N ARG A 48 41.31 -10.44 -1.73
CA ARG A 48 42.46 -10.02 -0.92
C ARG A 48 42.05 -9.01 0.13
N ILE A 49 42.55 -9.13 1.33
CA ILE A 49 42.15 -8.30 2.48
C ILE A 49 42.38 -6.80 2.21
N ALA A 50 43.42 -6.41 1.49
CA ALA A 50 43.70 -5.05 1.10
C ALA A 50 42.60 -4.40 0.23
N TYR A 51 41.81 -5.17 -0.49
CA TYR A 51 40.75 -4.65 -1.39
C TYR A 51 39.35 -4.72 -0.81
N ILE A 52 39.20 -5.09 0.47
CA ILE A 52 37.90 -5.12 1.15
C ILE A 52 37.40 -3.70 1.36
N LYS A 53 36.08 -3.51 1.17
CA LYS A 53 35.36 -2.29 1.52
C LYS A 53 34.47 -2.55 2.74
N ALA A 54 34.38 -1.57 3.64
CA ALA A 54 33.47 -1.68 4.79
C ALA A 54 32.00 -1.74 4.31
N GLY A 55 31.24 -2.71 4.87
CA GLY A 55 29.85 -2.97 4.50
C GLY A 55 29.66 -4.04 3.41
N GLU A 56 30.73 -4.51 2.79
CA GLU A 56 30.73 -5.54 1.75
C GLU A 56 30.64 -6.96 2.36
N ASP A 57 29.91 -7.87 1.72
CA ASP A 57 29.94 -9.31 2.01
C ASP A 57 31.09 -9.94 1.23
N VAL A 58 32.07 -10.51 1.93
CA VAL A 58 33.32 -11.00 1.34
C VAL A 58 33.61 -12.42 1.74
N VAL A 59 34.40 -13.12 0.88
CA VAL A 59 35.13 -14.33 1.23
C VAL A 59 36.62 -13.96 1.32
N VAL A 60 37.26 -14.29 2.45
CA VAL A 60 38.66 -14.02 2.69
C VAL A 60 39.38 -15.30 3.06
N ARG A 61 40.60 -15.47 2.55
CA ARG A 61 41.49 -16.55 2.89
C ARG A 61 42.70 -15.99 3.63
N GLY A 62 42.98 -16.48 4.81
CA GLY A 62 44.12 -15.99 5.56
C GLY A 62 44.69 -17.01 6.54
N ARG A 63 45.97 -16.84 6.89
CA ARG A 63 46.65 -17.62 7.90
C ARG A 63 46.34 -17.06 9.30
N VAL A 64 46.01 -17.90 10.25
CA VAL A 64 45.84 -17.53 11.64
C VAL A 64 47.15 -17.02 12.22
N ILE A 65 47.18 -15.74 12.59
CA ILE A 65 48.35 -15.07 13.20
C ILE A 65 48.22 -14.84 14.69
N LYS A 66 46.98 -14.77 15.19
CA LYS A 66 46.66 -14.55 16.60
C LYS A 66 45.30 -15.10 16.95
N LYS A 67 45.14 -15.65 18.16
CA LYS A 67 43.84 -16.02 18.74
C LYS A 67 43.80 -15.60 20.20
N PHE A 68 42.64 -14.99 20.62
CA PHE A 68 42.50 -14.54 22.02
C PHE A 68 41.02 -14.35 22.38
N LYS A 69 40.77 -14.32 23.71
CA LYS A 69 39.48 -13.95 24.30
C LYS A 69 39.49 -12.48 24.64
N ARG A 70 38.40 -11.78 24.31
CA ARG A 70 38.18 -10.36 24.63
C ARG A 70 36.93 -10.24 25.49
N HIS A 71 37.01 -9.54 26.62
CA HIS A 71 35.85 -9.19 27.43
C HIS A 71 35.44 -7.74 27.14
N ARG A 72 34.12 -7.50 27.04
CA ARG A 72 33.54 -6.15 26.93
C ARG A 72 32.84 -5.77 28.22
N GLU A 73 32.61 -4.45 28.42
CA GLU A 73 31.97 -3.83 29.60
C GLU A 73 30.63 -4.45 30.00
N ASN A 74 29.92 -5.15 29.10
CA ASN A 74 28.64 -5.81 29.37
C ASN A 74 28.75 -7.31 29.67
N ASN A 75 29.88 -7.80 30.15
CA ASN A 75 30.16 -9.20 30.49
C ASN A 75 29.99 -10.20 29.32
N ILE A 76 29.99 -9.71 28.06
CA ILE A 76 29.91 -10.54 26.86
C ILE A 76 31.34 -10.91 26.46
N SER A 77 31.66 -12.21 26.44
CA SER A 77 32.95 -12.70 25.96
C SER A 77 32.94 -12.83 24.44
N GLU A 78 34.01 -12.40 23.79
CA GLU A 78 34.24 -12.53 22.35
C GLU A 78 35.45 -13.42 22.13
N ALA A 79 35.27 -14.49 21.33
CA ALA A 79 36.39 -15.27 20.75
C ALA A 79 36.85 -14.52 19.49
N VAL A 80 38.12 -14.19 19.41
CA VAL A 80 38.72 -13.46 18.29
C VAL A 80 39.86 -14.30 17.69
N ILE A 81 39.75 -14.58 16.39
CA ILE A 81 40.80 -15.17 15.56
C ILE A 81 41.21 -14.11 14.54
N VAL A 82 42.49 -13.80 14.49
CA VAL A 82 43.04 -12.82 13.55
C VAL A 82 43.73 -13.58 12.42
N ILE A 83 43.29 -13.32 11.21
CA ILE A 83 43.87 -13.91 10.00
C ILE A 83 44.53 -12.82 9.14
N SER A 84 45.56 -13.23 8.39
CA SER A 84 46.24 -12.38 7.41
C SER A 84 46.54 -13.17 6.14
N ASP A 85 46.45 -12.49 5.01
CA ASP A 85 46.86 -12.98 3.68
C ASP A 85 48.15 -12.31 3.20
N GLY A 86 48.83 -11.55 4.07
CA GLY A 86 50.02 -10.76 3.75
C GLY A 86 49.70 -9.36 3.19
N SER A 87 48.46 -9.09 2.74
CA SER A 87 48.05 -7.79 2.24
C SER A 87 47.26 -6.94 3.27
N GLY A 88 46.76 -7.61 4.31
CA GLY A 88 45.98 -6.97 5.37
C GLY A 88 45.63 -7.94 6.51
N ILE A 89 44.76 -7.48 7.42
CA ILE A 89 44.36 -8.22 8.61
C ILE A 89 42.83 -8.18 8.78
N VAL A 90 42.23 -9.33 9.12
CA VAL A 90 40.83 -9.47 9.48
C VAL A 90 40.69 -10.10 10.87
N GLU A 91 39.91 -9.46 11.75
CA GLU A 91 39.45 -10.05 13.01
C GLU A 91 38.16 -10.85 12.76
N LEU A 92 38.15 -12.13 12.93
CA LEU A 92 36.99 -12.99 12.95
C LEU A 92 36.48 -13.08 14.39
N ILE A 93 35.23 -12.63 14.63
CA ILE A 93 34.72 -12.42 15.99
C ILE A 93 33.45 -13.24 16.23
N TRP A 94 33.43 -14.07 17.24
CA TRP A 94 32.25 -14.80 17.71
C TRP A 94 31.90 -14.39 19.14
N ARG A 95 30.66 -14.06 19.39
CA ARG A 95 30.14 -13.72 20.71
C ARG A 95 29.55 -14.94 21.38
N GLY A 96 29.95 -15.22 22.62
CA GLY A 96 29.45 -16.36 23.40
C GLY A 96 29.84 -17.74 22.89
N MET A 97 30.89 -17.84 22.01
CA MET A 97 31.29 -19.08 21.36
C MET A 97 32.80 -19.33 21.55
N GLU A 98 33.23 -19.35 22.81
CA GLU A 98 34.66 -19.47 23.17
C GLU A 98 35.34 -20.76 22.67
N PHE A 99 34.58 -21.86 22.52
CA PHE A 99 35.05 -23.13 22.02
C PHE A 99 35.69 -23.07 20.61
N ILE A 100 35.41 -21.99 19.86
CA ILE A 100 36.00 -21.79 18.52
C ILE A 100 37.50 -21.58 18.59
N LEU A 101 38.02 -20.98 19.67
CA LEU A 101 39.46 -20.81 19.85
C LEU A 101 40.24 -22.14 19.92
N GLY A 102 39.58 -23.23 20.33
CA GLY A 102 40.15 -24.57 20.36
C GLY A 102 40.07 -25.31 19.02
N LYS A 103 39.37 -24.79 18.04
CA LYS A 103 39.23 -25.46 16.74
C LYS A 103 40.35 -25.15 15.74
N TYR A 104 41.07 -24.05 15.93
CA TYR A 104 42.06 -23.56 14.99
C TYR A 104 43.35 -23.22 15.72
N GLU A 105 44.47 -23.57 15.10
CA GLU A 105 45.80 -23.27 15.63
C GLU A 105 46.46 -22.11 14.88
N ILE A 106 47.43 -21.46 15.53
CA ILE A 106 48.24 -20.42 14.88
C ILE A 106 49.01 -21.09 13.72
N GLY A 107 48.89 -20.52 12.53
CA GLY A 107 49.44 -21.07 11.31
C GLY A 107 48.40 -21.72 10.38
N ASP A 108 47.22 -22.09 10.88
CA ASP A 108 46.17 -22.67 10.06
C ASP A 108 45.69 -21.68 9.01
N ILE A 109 45.28 -22.19 7.84
CA ILE A 109 44.66 -21.38 6.80
C ILE A 109 43.14 -21.49 6.95
N ILE A 110 42.49 -20.38 7.13
CA ILE A 110 41.03 -20.29 7.26
C ILE A 110 40.45 -19.56 6.05
N LEU A 111 39.39 -20.13 5.48
CA LEU A 111 38.52 -19.46 4.54
C LEU A 111 37.26 -19.03 5.28
N ALA A 112 37.03 -17.74 5.35
CA ALA A 112 35.93 -17.14 6.12
C ALA A 112 35.12 -16.19 5.26
N ALA A 113 33.78 -16.26 5.41
CA ALA A 113 32.87 -15.38 4.72
C ALA A 113 31.98 -14.59 5.69
N GLY A 114 31.65 -13.35 5.31
CA GLY A 114 30.73 -12.51 6.05
C GLY A 114 30.85 -11.05 5.69
N ARG A 115 30.02 -10.22 6.36
CA ARG A 115 30.04 -8.78 6.13
C ARG A 115 31.22 -8.14 6.85
N ALA A 116 32.04 -7.41 6.09
CA ALA A 116 33.23 -6.74 6.58
C ALA A 116 32.88 -5.38 7.18
N TYR A 117 33.40 -5.11 8.38
CA TYR A 117 33.31 -3.81 9.06
C TYR A 117 34.71 -3.24 9.24
N SER A 118 34.86 -1.92 9.25
CA SER A 118 36.14 -1.28 9.55
C SER A 118 36.70 -1.74 10.88
N GLY A 119 37.98 -2.09 10.90
CA GLY A 119 38.73 -2.45 12.10
C GLY A 119 39.11 -1.23 12.93
N ARG A 120 39.91 -1.44 13.96
CA ARG A 120 40.43 -0.34 14.81
C ARG A 120 41.66 0.33 14.23
N SER A 121 42.41 -0.36 13.40
CA SER A 121 43.64 0.11 12.76
C SER A 121 43.38 0.32 11.27
N PHE A 122 44.11 1.23 10.64
CA PHE A 122 44.07 1.44 9.19
C PHE A 122 44.41 0.12 8.46
N GLY A 123 43.62 -0.23 7.47
CA GLY A 123 43.80 -1.48 6.69
C GLY A 123 43.38 -2.76 7.41
N SER A 124 42.69 -2.67 8.57
CA SER A 124 42.13 -3.83 9.26
C SER A 124 40.60 -3.89 9.13
N PHE A 125 40.07 -5.11 9.09
CA PHE A 125 38.62 -5.36 9.01
C PHE A 125 38.15 -6.31 10.11
N ARG A 126 36.87 -6.31 10.40
CA ARG A 126 36.21 -7.21 11.35
C ARG A 126 35.04 -7.90 10.68
N ILE A 127 34.90 -9.20 10.90
CA ILE A 127 33.76 -9.98 10.47
C ILE A 127 33.15 -10.63 11.73
N PHE A 128 31.89 -10.31 12.01
CA PHE A 128 31.14 -10.88 13.15
C PHE A 128 30.44 -12.16 12.74
N HIS A 129 30.60 -13.22 13.55
CA HIS A 129 30.04 -14.55 13.32
C HIS A 129 30.27 -15.04 11.88
N PRO A 130 31.52 -15.01 11.40
CA PRO A 130 31.84 -15.43 10.05
C PRO A 130 31.42 -16.88 9.81
N GLU A 131 31.05 -17.16 8.58
CA GLU A 131 30.86 -18.51 8.06
C GLU A 131 32.21 -19.09 7.63
N ILE A 132 32.57 -20.27 8.15
CA ILE A 132 33.82 -20.96 7.78
C ILE A 132 33.46 -22.29 7.13
N ALA A 133 33.88 -22.46 5.88
CA ALA A 133 33.60 -23.63 5.08
C ALA A 133 34.61 -23.74 3.91
N THR A 134 34.41 -24.69 3.01
CA THR A 134 35.21 -24.83 1.78
C THR A 134 34.90 -23.71 0.78
N GLU A 135 35.77 -23.58 -0.23
CA GLU A 135 35.60 -22.57 -1.29
C GLU A 135 34.28 -22.76 -2.03
N ASP A 136 33.94 -23.98 -2.42
CA ASP A 136 32.72 -24.34 -3.12
C ASP A 136 31.44 -23.99 -2.33
N GLU A 137 31.53 -23.92 -1.00
CA GLU A 137 30.41 -23.57 -0.14
C GLU A 137 30.28 -22.06 0.12
N LEU A 138 31.38 -21.30 0.01
CA LEU A 138 31.42 -19.88 0.36
C LEU A 138 31.43 -18.95 -0.83
N VAL A 139 31.98 -19.37 -1.96
CA VAL A 139 31.99 -18.60 -3.23
C VAL A 139 30.77 -18.96 -4.05
N GLY A 140 30.18 -17.97 -4.68
CA GLY A 140 28.98 -18.11 -5.48
C GLY A 140 27.81 -17.26 -4.99
N ILE A 141 26.63 -17.60 -5.44
CA ILE A 141 25.39 -16.86 -5.10
C ILE A 141 24.61 -17.68 -4.07
N THR A 142 24.49 -17.14 -2.86
CA THR A 142 23.78 -17.80 -1.75
C THR A 142 22.41 -17.15 -1.53
N PRO A 143 21.30 -17.90 -1.71
CA PRO A 143 19.95 -17.40 -1.43
C PRO A 143 19.69 -17.29 0.08
N VAL A 144 19.06 -16.19 0.50
CA VAL A 144 18.68 -15.93 1.90
C VAL A 144 17.17 -15.88 2.02
N TYR A 145 16.60 -16.86 2.73
CA TYR A 145 15.17 -16.97 2.97
C TYR A 145 14.73 -16.25 4.24
N PRO A 146 13.47 -15.79 4.31
CA PRO A 146 12.85 -15.37 5.58
C PRO A 146 12.93 -16.51 6.60
N GLN A 147 13.16 -16.18 7.87
CA GLN A 147 13.38 -17.15 8.94
C GLN A 147 12.34 -17.00 10.04
N THR A 148 12.11 -18.10 10.76
CA THR A 148 11.34 -18.10 12.01
C THR A 148 12.13 -18.86 13.08
N GLU A 149 11.71 -18.75 14.33
CA GLU A 149 12.36 -19.40 15.45
C GLU A 149 12.50 -20.92 15.21
N GLY A 150 13.73 -21.40 15.22
CA GLY A 150 14.08 -22.80 15.00
C GLY A 150 13.98 -23.30 13.55
N LEU A 151 13.86 -22.40 12.54
CA LEU A 151 13.93 -22.73 11.12
C LEU A 151 14.87 -21.76 10.39
N LYS A 152 16.11 -22.18 10.16
CA LYS A 152 17.15 -21.37 9.51
C LYS A 152 17.04 -21.41 7.98
N SER A 153 17.55 -20.37 7.30
CA SER A 153 17.63 -20.28 5.84
C SER A 153 18.24 -21.52 5.17
N LYS A 154 19.37 -22.04 5.68
CA LYS A 154 20.01 -23.28 5.16
C LYS A 154 19.07 -24.52 5.22
N THR A 155 18.18 -24.59 6.20
CA THR A 155 17.22 -25.69 6.31
C THR A 155 16.15 -25.59 5.22
N ILE A 156 15.64 -24.39 4.98
CA ILE A 156 14.65 -24.14 3.92
C ILE A 156 15.28 -24.45 2.56
N HIS A 157 16.50 -23.99 2.30
CA HIS A 157 17.24 -24.26 1.08
C HIS A 157 17.37 -25.77 0.79
N LYS A 158 17.76 -26.57 1.80
CA LYS A 158 17.84 -28.04 1.66
C LYS A 158 16.48 -28.67 1.36
N LEU A 159 15.41 -28.20 1.97
CA LEU A 159 14.06 -28.70 1.70
C LEU A 159 13.61 -28.37 0.28
N VAL A 160 13.93 -27.18 -0.22
CA VAL A 160 13.66 -26.79 -1.61
C VAL A 160 14.46 -27.68 -2.58
N GLU A 161 15.72 -27.99 -2.29
CA GLU A 161 16.54 -28.90 -3.11
C GLU A 161 15.90 -30.29 -3.23
N ILE A 162 15.43 -30.84 -2.11
CA ILE A 162 14.72 -32.12 -2.09
C ILE A 162 13.44 -32.03 -2.92
N ALA A 163 12.65 -30.95 -2.75
CA ALA A 163 11.42 -30.78 -3.48
C ALA A 163 11.63 -30.68 -5.00
N LEU A 164 12.63 -29.92 -5.47
CA LEU A 164 12.96 -29.79 -6.90
C LEU A 164 13.42 -31.11 -7.53
N LYS A 165 14.01 -32.02 -6.73
CA LYS A 165 14.46 -33.37 -7.18
C LYS A 165 13.31 -34.38 -7.18
N GLU A 166 12.40 -34.34 -6.19
CA GLU A 166 11.41 -35.40 -5.97
C GLU A 166 10.02 -35.08 -6.59
N VAL A 167 9.78 -33.82 -6.98
CA VAL A 167 8.48 -33.38 -7.45
C VAL A 167 8.51 -33.08 -8.94
N GLU A 168 7.55 -33.62 -9.67
CA GLU A 168 7.32 -33.26 -11.06
C GLU A 168 6.68 -31.86 -11.12
N ILE A 169 7.35 -30.94 -11.82
CA ILE A 169 6.91 -29.57 -12.02
C ILE A 169 6.42 -29.44 -13.46
N PRO A 170 5.11 -29.50 -13.70
CA PRO A 170 4.55 -29.36 -15.04
C PRO A 170 4.70 -27.91 -15.53
N GLU A 171 4.79 -27.76 -16.85
CA GLU A 171 4.68 -26.44 -17.47
C GLU A 171 3.24 -25.91 -17.33
N THR A 172 3.10 -24.64 -16.99
CA THR A 172 1.83 -23.98 -16.68
C THR A 172 1.42 -22.94 -17.72
N LEU A 173 2.32 -22.64 -18.67
CA LEU A 173 2.07 -21.74 -19.78
C LEU A 173 2.10 -22.50 -21.11
N PRO A 174 1.26 -22.12 -22.07
CA PRO A 174 1.32 -22.63 -23.44
C PRO A 174 2.69 -22.38 -24.08
N GLU A 175 3.15 -23.35 -24.87
CA GLU A 175 4.47 -23.29 -25.52
C GLU A 175 4.65 -22.05 -26.40
N TYR A 176 3.57 -21.59 -27.08
CA TYR A 176 3.64 -20.40 -27.90
C TYR A 176 3.92 -19.12 -27.10
N ILE A 177 3.47 -19.05 -25.83
CA ILE A 177 3.76 -17.95 -24.92
C ILE A 177 5.22 -18.02 -24.48
N VAL A 178 5.65 -19.20 -24.02
CA VAL A 178 7.03 -19.41 -23.55
C VAL A 178 8.03 -18.99 -24.64
N LYS A 179 7.81 -19.43 -25.88
CA LYS A 179 8.66 -19.08 -27.02
C LYS A 179 8.58 -17.59 -27.40
N SER A 180 7.36 -17.04 -27.56
CA SER A 180 7.19 -15.65 -28.05
C SER A 180 7.69 -14.61 -27.04
N ARG A 181 7.70 -14.94 -25.74
CA ARG A 181 8.17 -14.03 -24.66
C ARG A 181 9.57 -14.33 -24.19
N ASN A 182 10.25 -15.29 -24.83
CA ASN A 182 11.59 -15.75 -24.44
C ASN A 182 11.66 -16.01 -22.93
N LEU A 183 10.82 -16.92 -22.44
CA LEU A 183 10.75 -17.34 -21.05
C LEU A 183 11.41 -18.70 -20.89
N VAL A 184 12.03 -18.92 -19.76
CA VAL A 184 12.49 -20.24 -19.33
C VAL A 184 11.30 -21.09 -18.86
N SER A 185 11.45 -22.43 -18.83
CA SER A 185 10.42 -23.31 -18.24
C SER A 185 10.15 -22.98 -16.78
N LEU A 186 8.98 -23.35 -16.24
CA LEU A 186 8.71 -23.12 -14.81
C LEU A 186 9.71 -23.82 -13.91
N LYS A 187 10.12 -25.04 -14.27
CA LYS A 187 11.11 -25.80 -13.53
C LYS A 187 12.47 -25.10 -13.51
N ASP A 188 12.94 -24.63 -14.66
CA ASP A 188 14.22 -23.91 -14.76
C ASP A 188 14.14 -22.57 -14.01
N ALA A 189 13.02 -21.85 -14.09
CA ALA A 189 12.83 -20.62 -13.36
C ALA A 189 12.94 -20.80 -11.85
N LEU A 190 12.28 -21.83 -11.31
CA LEU A 190 12.39 -22.16 -9.88
C LEU A 190 13.81 -22.58 -9.51
N TYR A 191 14.47 -23.36 -10.38
CA TYR A 191 15.87 -23.72 -10.17
C TYR A 191 16.78 -22.49 -10.15
N HIS A 192 16.68 -21.61 -11.15
CA HIS A 192 17.43 -20.35 -11.24
C HIS A 192 17.21 -19.42 -10.02
N LEU A 193 16.03 -19.45 -9.42
CA LEU A 193 15.74 -18.62 -8.24
C LEU A 193 16.31 -19.21 -6.95
N HIS A 194 16.37 -20.53 -6.84
CA HIS A 194 16.82 -21.18 -5.62
C HIS A 194 18.31 -21.59 -5.67
N PHE A 195 18.85 -21.85 -6.85
CA PHE A 195 20.22 -22.32 -7.09
C PHE A 195 20.86 -21.58 -8.28
N PRO A 196 20.91 -20.23 -8.22
CA PRO A 196 21.45 -19.45 -9.33
C PRO A 196 22.97 -19.58 -9.44
N ASN A 197 23.46 -19.70 -10.67
CA ASN A 197 24.88 -19.62 -10.99
C ASN A 197 25.30 -18.20 -11.42
N SER A 198 24.33 -17.35 -11.79
CA SER A 198 24.57 -15.99 -12.24
C SER A 198 23.41 -15.06 -11.88
N GLU A 199 23.66 -13.75 -11.89
CA GLU A 199 22.60 -12.74 -11.73
C GLU A 199 21.59 -12.78 -12.89
N GLU A 200 22.05 -13.16 -14.09
CA GLU A 200 21.18 -13.32 -15.26
C GLU A 200 20.15 -14.43 -15.05
N GLU A 201 20.54 -15.57 -14.47
CA GLU A 201 19.62 -16.67 -14.13
C GLU A 201 18.56 -16.19 -13.12
N ILE A 202 18.95 -15.41 -12.11
CA ILE A 202 17.99 -14.82 -11.16
C ILE A 202 16.97 -13.94 -11.90
N LEU A 203 17.45 -13.11 -12.84
CA LEU A 203 16.58 -12.22 -13.61
C LEU A 203 15.61 -13.00 -14.49
N GLN A 204 16.09 -14.06 -15.17
CA GLN A 204 15.26 -14.93 -16.00
C GLN A 204 14.19 -15.67 -15.17
N GLY A 205 14.58 -16.20 -14.02
CA GLY A 205 13.63 -16.82 -13.10
C GLY A 205 12.55 -15.86 -12.61
N LYS A 206 12.96 -14.65 -12.19
CA LYS A 206 12.01 -13.59 -11.79
C LYS A 206 11.10 -13.18 -12.94
N LYS A 207 11.64 -12.96 -14.14
CA LYS A 207 10.85 -12.63 -15.33
C LYS A 207 9.76 -13.66 -15.58
N ARG A 208 10.09 -14.95 -15.50
CA ARG A 208 9.14 -16.05 -15.70
C ARG A 208 8.03 -16.07 -14.66
N VAL A 209 8.38 -16.00 -13.37
CA VAL A 209 7.40 -16.04 -12.27
C VAL A 209 6.50 -14.80 -12.29
N ILE A 210 7.05 -13.60 -12.45
CA ILE A 210 6.28 -12.36 -12.52
C ILE A 210 5.30 -12.40 -13.69
N TYR A 211 5.77 -12.73 -14.89
CA TYR A 211 4.92 -12.81 -16.08
C TYR A 211 3.75 -13.78 -15.87
N GLU A 212 4.03 -14.99 -15.39
CA GLU A 212 3.01 -16.01 -15.20
C GLU A 212 1.96 -15.62 -14.17
N GLN A 213 2.39 -15.15 -13.00
CA GLN A 213 1.47 -14.78 -11.92
C GLN A 213 0.55 -13.64 -12.36
N PHE A 214 1.09 -12.64 -13.09
CA PHE A 214 0.29 -11.54 -13.60
C PHE A 214 -0.59 -11.94 -14.79
N LEU A 215 -0.15 -12.80 -15.68
CA LEU A 215 -0.99 -13.34 -16.76
C LEU A 215 -2.20 -14.08 -16.17
N LYS A 216 -1.98 -14.98 -15.22
CA LYS A 216 -3.06 -15.72 -14.54
C LYS A 216 -4.01 -14.77 -13.81
N PHE A 217 -3.46 -13.77 -13.15
CA PHE A 217 -4.23 -12.75 -12.46
C PHE A 217 -5.17 -12.01 -13.44
N TYR A 218 -4.63 -11.47 -14.53
CA TYR A 218 -5.45 -10.73 -15.51
C TYR A 218 -6.44 -11.63 -16.25
N LEU A 219 -6.08 -12.86 -16.56
CA LEU A 219 -7.02 -13.84 -17.12
C LEU A 219 -8.16 -14.14 -16.13
N SER A 220 -7.86 -14.34 -14.84
CA SER A 220 -8.89 -14.61 -13.83
C SER A 220 -9.83 -13.42 -13.59
N LEU A 221 -9.30 -12.20 -13.58
CA LEU A 221 -10.09 -10.97 -13.48
C LEU A 221 -11.04 -10.84 -14.69
N ASN A 222 -10.54 -11.05 -15.88
CA ASN A 222 -11.31 -10.88 -17.10
C ASN A 222 -12.29 -12.02 -17.33
N ILE A 223 -11.98 -13.26 -16.93
CA ILE A 223 -12.94 -14.38 -16.97
C ILE A 223 -14.05 -14.19 -15.91
N SER A 224 -13.73 -13.60 -14.75
CA SER A 224 -14.75 -13.17 -13.78
C SER A 224 -15.53 -11.94 -14.28
N ALA A 225 -14.93 -11.14 -15.15
CA ALA A 225 -15.53 -10.03 -15.89
C ALA A 225 -16.09 -10.45 -17.26
N SER A 226 -15.97 -11.72 -17.68
CA SER A 226 -16.50 -12.28 -18.93
C SER A 226 -18.03 -12.52 -18.94
N PHE A 227 -18.74 -11.79 -18.12
CA PHE A 227 -20.01 -11.25 -18.58
C PHE A 227 -19.65 -10.29 -19.73
N GLY A 228 -19.95 -10.65 -20.94
CA GLY A 228 -19.51 -10.07 -22.20
C GLY A 228 -19.39 -8.56 -22.16
N LYS A 229 -18.68 -7.96 -23.13
CA LYS A 229 -18.50 -6.49 -23.25
C LYS A 229 -19.71 -5.79 -22.65
N ARG A 230 -19.55 -5.22 -21.47
CA ARG A 230 -20.66 -4.66 -20.68
C ARG A 230 -21.16 -3.45 -21.45
N ARG A 231 -22.21 -3.64 -22.26
CA ARG A 231 -22.79 -2.57 -23.05
C ARG A 231 -23.25 -1.47 -22.10
N ALA A 232 -22.69 -0.30 -22.26
CA ALA A 232 -23.13 0.92 -21.60
C ALA A 232 -23.88 1.81 -22.58
N ILE A 233 -24.55 2.79 -22.06
CA ILE A 233 -25.15 3.84 -22.87
C ILE A 233 -24.04 4.85 -23.16
N PRO A 234 -23.73 5.15 -24.44
CA PRO A 234 -22.83 6.24 -24.77
C PRO A 234 -23.36 7.58 -24.25
N LEU A 235 -22.58 8.27 -23.45
CA LEU A 235 -22.94 9.55 -22.85
C LEU A 235 -22.04 10.64 -23.45
N ASN A 236 -22.63 11.46 -24.32
CA ASN A 236 -21.90 12.53 -24.99
C ASN A 236 -22.09 13.84 -24.26
N ARG A 237 -21.03 14.58 -24.00
CA ARG A 237 -21.10 15.91 -23.42
C ARG A 237 -21.78 16.87 -24.39
N THR A 238 -22.81 17.57 -23.92
CA THR A 238 -23.52 18.59 -24.73
C THR A 238 -23.08 20.00 -24.40
N GLY A 239 -22.41 20.21 -23.26
CA GLY A 239 -22.01 21.51 -22.76
C GLY A 239 -23.11 22.25 -21.97
N LYS A 240 -24.33 21.74 -21.96
CA LYS A 240 -25.48 22.41 -21.33
C LYS A 240 -25.28 22.71 -19.84
N TYR A 241 -24.83 21.74 -19.07
CA TYR A 241 -24.57 21.89 -17.64
C TYR A 241 -23.09 21.87 -17.31
N THR A 242 -22.31 21.10 -18.04
CA THR A 242 -20.86 20.96 -17.82
C THR A 242 -20.12 22.28 -18.01
N ASP A 243 -20.43 23.06 -19.06
CA ASP A 243 -19.78 24.36 -19.33
C ASP A 243 -20.21 25.43 -18.32
N GLU A 244 -21.50 25.47 -17.98
CA GLU A 244 -22.03 26.42 -16.96
C GLU A 244 -21.44 26.11 -15.58
N PHE A 245 -21.29 24.83 -15.23
CA PHE A 245 -20.63 24.41 -13.99
C PHE A 245 -19.19 24.90 -13.93
N VAL A 246 -18.41 24.70 -15.00
CA VAL A 246 -17.00 25.16 -15.06
C VAL A 246 -16.92 26.66 -14.92
N LYS A 247 -17.81 27.43 -15.56
CA LYS A 247 -17.89 28.90 -15.44
C LYS A 247 -18.25 29.37 -14.02
N SER A 248 -19.05 28.60 -13.29
CA SER A 248 -19.49 28.93 -11.93
C SER A 248 -18.43 28.67 -10.85
N LEU A 249 -17.32 27.98 -11.18
CA LEU A 249 -16.27 27.69 -10.21
C LEU A 249 -15.51 28.98 -9.82
N PRO A 250 -15.20 29.20 -8.53
CA PRO A 250 -14.47 30.37 -8.05
C PRO A 250 -12.95 30.30 -8.34
N PHE A 251 -12.51 29.29 -9.08
CA PHE A 251 -11.10 29.05 -9.45
C PHE A 251 -11.02 28.45 -10.86
N LYS A 252 -9.82 28.53 -11.45
CA LYS A 252 -9.54 27.89 -12.74
C LYS A 252 -9.15 26.42 -12.54
N LEU A 253 -9.60 25.54 -13.42
CA LEU A 253 -9.18 24.16 -13.45
C LEU A 253 -7.70 24.06 -13.83
N THR A 254 -7.00 23.12 -13.22
CA THR A 254 -5.60 22.80 -13.60
C THR A 254 -5.57 22.03 -14.93
N GLU A 255 -4.44 22.06 -15.62
CA GLU A 255 -4.23 21.30 -16.86
C GLU A 255 -4.46 19.80 -16.64
N GLU A 256 -4.04 19.27 -15.48
CA GLU A 256 -4.24 17.87 -15.14
C GLU A 256 -5.73 17.53 -14.92
N GLN A 257 -6.47 18.42 -14.27
CA GLN A 257 -7.92 18.24 -14.12
C GLN A 257 -8.62 18.23 -15.48
N MET A 258 -8.29 19.18 -16.38
CA MET A 258 -8.83 19.21 -17.73
C MET A 258 -8.49 17.98 -18.54
N ARG A 259 -7.24 17.51 -18.48
CA ARG A 259 -6.81 16.26 -19.13
C ARG A 259 -7.62 15.06 -18.63
N VAL A 260 -7.76 14.92 -17.32
CA VAL A 260 -8.53 13.82 -16.71
C VAL A 260 -10.01 13.88 -17.07
N MET A 261 -10.61 15.07 -17.12
CA MET A 261 -11.96 15.27 -17.59
C MET A 261 -12.13 14.81 -19.04
N GLY A 262 -11.18 15.12 -19.92
CA GLY A 262 -11.17 14.64 -21.31
C GLY A 262 -11.05 13.10 -21.41
N GLU A 263 -10.20 12.47 -20.58
CA GLU A 263 -10.09 11.01 -20.52
C GLU A 263 -11.40 10.33 -20.08
N ILE A 264 -12.13 10.95 -19.14
CA ILE A 264 -13.43 10.45 -18.67
C ILE A 264 -14.49 10.65 -19.74
N GLU A 265 -14.55 11.81 -20.39
CA GLU A 265 -15.48 12.11 -21.49
C GLU A 265 -15.30 11.12 -22.65
N GLU A 266 -14.07 10.87 -23.07
CA GLU A 266 -13.76 9.90 -24.11
C GLU A 266 -14.25 8.48 -23.75
N ASP A 267 -14.06 8.05 -22.50
CA ASP A 267 -14.50 6.72 -22.08
C ASP A 267 -16.02 6.64 -21.94
N MET A 268 -16.69 7.70 -21.47
CA MET A 268 -18.16 7.74 -21.32
C MET A 268 -18.87 7.80 -22.66
N SER A 269 -18.23 8.28 -23.72
CA SER A 269 -18.82 8.36 -25.07
C SER A 269 -18.88 7.01 -25.81
N LYS A 270 -18.27 5.95 -25.27
CA LYS A 270 -18.22 4.61 -25.86
C LYS A 270 -19.45 3.78 -25.45
N ASP A 271 -19.79 2.78 -26.27
CA ASP A 271 -20.84 1.78 -25.98
C ASP A 271 -20.36 0.71 -24.96
N GLU A 272 -19.15 0.82 -24.45
CA GLU A 272 -18.54 -0.01 -23.43
C GLU A 272 -18.49 0.76 -22.09
N ALA A 273 -18.87 0.09 -21.00
CA ALA A 273 -18.88 0.72 -19.69
C ALA A 273 -17.49 1.21 -19.27
N MET A 274 -17.35 2.50 -19.01
CA MET A 274 -16.14 3.05 -18.40
C MET A 274 -15.89 2.39 -17.06
N HIS A 275 -14.70 1.89 -16.83
CA HIS A 275 -14.17 1.47 -15.54
C HIS A 275 -12.89 2.25 -15.25
N ARG A 276 -12.99 3.32 -14.44
CA ARG A 276 -11.87 4.24 -14.22
C ARG A 276 -11.63 4.56 -12.76
N LEU A 277 -10.35 4.60 -12.38
CA LEU A 277 -9.86 5.04 -11.08
C LEU A 277 -9.25 6.44 -11.20
N LEU A 278 -9.84 7.41 -10.50
CA LEU A 278 -9.32 8.76 -10.34
C LEU A 278 -8.45 8.82 -9.07
N GLN A 279 -7.16 8.88 -9.24
CA GLN A 279 -6.20 9.10 -8.16
C GLN A 279 -5.83 10.58 -8.06
N GLY A 280 -5.88 11.11 -6.85
CA GLY A 280 -5.39 12.48 -6.63
C GLY A 280 -5.10 12.70 -5.16
N ASP A 281 -4.08 13.50 -4.89
CA ASP A 281 -3.72 13.85 -3.51
C ASP A 281 -4.87 14.59 -2.79
N VAL A 282 -4.78 14.70 -1.47
CA VAL A 282 -5.73 15.49 -0.68
C VAL A 282 -5.67 16.95 -1.15
N GLY A 283 -6.84 17.53 -1.46
CA GLY A 283 -6.92 18.90 -1.98
C GLY A 283 -6.63 19.07 -3.48
N SER A 284 -6.46 17.99 -4.26
CA SER A 284 -6.27 18.07 -5.73
C SER A 284 -7.53 18.40 -6.52
N GLY A 285 -8.69 18.58 -5.86
CA GLY A 285 -9.95 18.95 -6.51
C GLY A 285 -10.70 17.81 -7.19
N LYS A 286 -10.50 16.55 -6.76
CA LYS A 286 -11.23 15.37 -7.28
C LYS A 286 -12.74 15.57 -7.33
N THR A 287 -13.33 16.12 -6.26
CA THR A 287 -14.79 16.33 -6.16
C THR A 287 -15.35 17.11 -7.35
N VAL A 288 -14.62 18.11 -7.86
CA VAL A 288 -15.04 18.88 -9.05
C VAL A 288 -15.11 17.98 -10.27
N VAL A 289 -14.11 17.11 -10.48
CA VAL A 289 -14.09 16.15 -11.59
C VAL A 289 -15.23 15.13 -11.46
N LEU A 290 -15.52 14.63 -10.25
CA LEU A 290 -16.62 13.71 -9.99
C LEU A 290 -17.99 14.35 -10.30
N LEU A 291 -18.22 15.59 -9.85
CA LEU A 291 -19.47 16.33 -10.12
C LEU A 291 -19.61 16.64 -11.61
N TRP A 292 -18.53 17.06 -12.26
CA TRP A 292 -18.55 17.30 -13.70
C TRP A 292 -18.88 16.04 -14.49
N SER A 293 -18.32 14.88 -14.09
CA SER A 293 -18.65 13.59 -14.72
C SER A 293 -20.13 13.23 -14.51
N ALA A 294 -20.69 13.52 -13.33
CA ALA A 294 -22.12 13.32 -13.07
C ALA A 294 -23.00 14.18 -13.99
N LEU A 295 -22.56 15.39 -14.31
CA LEU A 295 -23.28 16.28 -15.22
C LEU A 295 -23.38 15.73 -16.64
N ILE A 296 -22.37 15.00 -17.15
CA ILE A 296 -22.45 14.34 -18.46
C ILE A 296 -23.62 13.35 -18.48
N ALA A 297 -23.80 12.53 -17.44
CA ALA A 297 -24.93 11.60 -17.37
C ALA A 297 -26.27 12.36 -17.31
N ILE A 298 -26.34 13.46 -16.56
CA ILE A 298 -27.55 14.29 -16.41
C ILE A 298 -27.89 15.02 -17.70
N GLU A 299 -26.92 15.51 -18.46
CA GLU A 299 -27.12 16.12 -19.80
C GLU A 299 -27.79 15.17 -20.79
N ASN A 300 -27.52 13.88 -20.64
CA ASN A 300 -28.10 12.82 -21.47
C ASN A 300 -29.45 12.28 -20.90
N GLY A 301 -30.03 12.90 -19.86
CA GLY A 301 -31.31 12.52 -19.28
C GLY A 301 -31.26 11.31 -18.34
N TYR A 302 -30.06 10.91 -17.87
CA TYR A 302 -29.83 9.80 -16.96
C TYR A 302 -29.50 10.26 -15.55
N GLN A 303 -29.60 9.30 -14.61
CA GLN A 303 -29.23 9.53 -13.21
C GLN A 303 -27.78 9.18 -12.97
N ALA A 304 -27.15 9.94 -12.03
CA ALA A 304 -25.84 9.63 -11.47
C ALA A 304 -25.97 9.34 -9.96
N ALA A 305 -25.22 8.36 -9.46
CA ALA A 305 -25.11 8.03 -8.04
C ALA A 305 -23.68 8.26 -7.55
N LEU A 306 -23.52 8.96 -6.41
CA LEU A 306 -22.23 9.17 -5.77
C LEU A 306 -22.27 8.59 -4.35
N MET A 307 -21.51 7.53 -4.13
CA MET A 307 -21.41 6.84 -2.86
C MET A 307 -20.17 7.30 -2.08
N ALA A 308 -20.37 7.75 -0.85
CA ALA A 308 -19.32 8.13 0.09
C ALA A 308 -19.25 7.16 1.27
N PRO A 309 -18.06 6.94 1.89
CA PRO A 309 -17.88 5.95 2.94
C PRO A 309 -18.55 6.27 4.26
N THR A 310 -18.80 7.53 4.53
CA THR A 310 -19.43 7.99 5.79
C THR A 310 -20.51 9.03 5.50
N GLU A 311 -21.46 9.15 6.43
CA GLU A 311 -22.56 10.12 6.32
C GLU A 311 -22.05 11.57 6.30
N ILE A 312 -21.04 11.87 7.11
CA ILE A 312 -20.44 13.23 7.15
C ILE A 312 -19.83 13.59 5.79
N LEU A 313 -19.13 12.66 5.14
CA LEU A 313 -18.55 12.92 3.83
C LEU A 313 -19.65 13.04 2.77
N ALA A 314 -20.70 12.21 2.84
CA ALA A 314 -21.86 12.32 1.95
C ALA A 314 -22.57 13.67 2.10
N GLU A 315 -22.79 14.16 3.33
CA GLU A 315 -23.37 15.47 3.62
C GLU A 315 -22.51 16.62 3.08
N GLN A 316 -21.20 16.52 3.18
CA GLN A 316 -20.29 17.54 2.65
C GLN A 316 -20.30 17.58 1.13
N ILE A 317 -20.17 16.40 0.49
CA ILE A 317 -20.24 16.33 -0.99
C ILE A 317 -21.61 16.86 -1.44
N PHE A 318 -22.68 16.50 -0.73
CA PHE A 318 -24.02 17.01 -0.99
C PHE A 318 -24.09 18.53 -0.88
N SER A 319 -23.56 19.12 0.19
CA SER A 319 -23.55 20.57 0.39
C SER A 319 -22.83 21.30 -0.75
N VAL A 320 -21.67 20.79 -1.15
CA VAL A 320 -20.88 21.33 -2.27
C VAL A 320 -21.66 21.16 -3.59
N ALA A 321 -22.16 19.96 -3.87
CA ALA A 321 -22.93 19.68 -5.08
C ALA A 321 -24.19 20.53 -5.15
N TYR A 322 -24.94 20.63 -4.07
CA TYR A 322 -26.16 21.44 -3.99
C TYR A 322 -25.87 22.91 -4.27
N GLY A 323 -24.78 23.46 -3.71
CA GLY A 323 -24.38 24.85 -3.94
C GLY A 323 -24.10 25.18 -5.41
N TYR A 324 -23.42 24.29 -6.13
CA TYR A 324 -23.11 24.51 -7.55
C TYR A 324 -24.22 24.06 -8.51
N LEU A 325 -24.95 22.99 -8.20
CA LEU A 325 -25.85 22.36 -9.17
C LEU A 325 -27.31 22.86 -9.05
N LYS A 326 -27.76 23.33 -7.89
CA LYS A 326 -29.09 23.92 -7.72
C LYS A 326 -29.33 25.15 -8.62
N PRO A 327 -28.37 26.08 -8.77
CA PRO A 327 -28.54 27.22 -9.71
C PRO A 327 -28.73 26.78 -11.17
N LEU A 328 -28.21 25.59 -11.52
CA LEU A 328 -28.38 24.98 -12.85
C LEU A 328 -29.73 24.25 -13.02
N GLY A 329 -30.59 24.26 -12.01
CA GLY A 329 -31.87 23.56 -12.02
C GLY A 329 -31.78 22.04 -11.82
N ILE A 330 -30.66 21.54 -11.34
CA ILE A 330 -30.44 20.11 -11.13
C ILE A 330 -30.89 19.70 -9.73
N ASN A 331 -31.71 18.65 -9.66
CA ASN A 331 -32.21 18.12 -8.40
C ASN A 331 -31.20 17.12 -7.82
N VAL A 332 -30.50 17.53 -6.74
CA VAL A 332 -29.55 16.75 -5.97
C VAL A 332 -30.21 16.30 -4.68
N VAL A 333 -30.15 15.01 -4.35
CA VAL A 333 -30.71 14.47 -3.10
C VAL A 333 -29.66 13.73 -2.29
N LEU A 334 -29.80 13.76 -0.97
CA LEU A 334 -28.97 13.02 -0.03
C LEU A 334 -29.74 11.80 0.51
N LEU A 335 -29.11 10.63 0.52
CA LEU A 335 -29.67 9.39 1.06
C LEU A 335 -28.71 8.71 2.01
N THR A 336 -28.97 8.80 3.34
CA THR A 336 -28.14 8.21 4.39
C THR A 336 -28.96 7.30 5.31
N SER A 337 -28.27 6.51 6.14
CA SER A 337 -28.92 5.57 7.05
C SER A 337 -29.58 6.27 8.25
N SER A 338 -29.04 7.39 8.70
CA SER A 338 -29.53 8.17 9.86
C SER A 338 -30.79 8.99 9.59
N GLN A 339 -31.15 9.20 8.32
CA GLN A 339 -32.35 9.98 7.96
C GLN A 339 -33.62 9.36 8.52
N LYS A 340 -34.55 10.23 9.04
CA LYS A 340 -35.86 9.80 9.54
C LYS A 340 -36.67 9.10 8.45
N GLY A 341 -37.39 8.03 8.79
CA GLY A 341 -38.06 7.14 7.86
C GLY A 341 -38.98 7.84 6.84
N ARG A 342 -39.68 8.95 7.22
CA ARG A 342 -40.50 9.75 6.28
C ARG A 342 -39.64 10.43 5.21
N VAL A 343 -38.54 11.06 5.61
CA VAL A 343 -37.63 11.77 4.68
C VAL A 343 -37.00 10.75 3.71
N LYS A 344 -36.52 9.66 4.26
CA LYS A 344 -35.90 8.57 3.48
C LYS A 344 -36.85 8.00 2.42
N ARG A 345 -38.12 7.83 2.78
CA ARG A 345 -39.16 7.36 1.83
C ARG A 345 -39.38 8.38 0.70
N LEU A 346 -39.49 9.69 1.01
CA LEU A 346 -39.65 10.74 0.01
C LEU A 346 -38.43 10.79 -0.95
N VAL A 347 -37.22 10.74 -0.42
CA VAL A 347 -35.99 10.70 -1.24
C VAL A 347 -35.96 9.49 -2.16
N ARG A 348 -36.32 8.30 -1.66
CA ARG A 348 -36.41 7.10 -2.51
C ARG A 348 -37.43 7.21 -3.62
N GLU A 349 -38.56 7.91 -3.36
CA GLU A 349 -39.55 8.14 -4.41
C GLU A 349 -39.04 9.13 -5.48
N GLU A 350 -38.28 10.17 -5.07
CA GLU A 350 -37.56 11.05 -6.01
C GLU A 350 -36.56 10.27 -6.90
N VAL A 351 -35.82 9.35 -6.30
CA VAL A 351 -34.88 8.47 -7.02
C VAL A 351 -35.63 7.55 -7.99
N ARG A 352 -36.67 6.87 -7.53
CA ARG A 352 -37.48 5.94 -8.30
C ARG A 352 -38.19 6.59 -9.48
N SER A 353 -38.71 7.77 -9.28
CA SER A 353 -39.43 8.57 -10.33
C SER A 353 -38.45 9.17 -11.37
N GLY A 354 -37.15 9.25 -11.05
CA GLY A 354 -36.14 9.91 -11.89
C GLY A 354 -36.12 11.44 -11.71
N ARG A 355 -36.89 12.00 -10.75
CA ARG A 355 -36.79 13.43 -10.43
C ARG A 355 -35.48 13.81 -9.81
N ALA A 356 -34.93 12.94 -8.96
CA ALA A 356 -33.56 13.08 -8.46
C ALA A 356 -32.57 12.73 -9.57
N GLN A 357 -31.80 13.70 -10.05
CA GLN A 357 -30.82 13.52 -11.13
C GLN A 357 -29.44 13.11 -10.59
N LEU A 358 -29.00 13.68 -9.46
CA LEU A 358 -27.81 13.26 -8.73
C LEU A 358 -28.21 12.78 -7.33
N VAL A 359 -27.85 11.54 -7.01
CA VAL A 359 -28.11 10.91 -5.71
C VAL A 359 -26.80 10.69 -4.98
N ILE A 360 -26.59 11.42 -3.88
CA ILE A 360 -25.42 11.31 -3.03
C ILE A 360 -25.80 10.56 -1.77
N GLY A 361 -24.98 9.61 -1.32
CA GLY A 361 -25.30 8.87 -0.11
C GLY A 361 -24.23 7.88 0.34
N THR A 362 -24.63 7.05 1.28
CA THR A 362 -23.76 5.98 1.84
C THR A 362 -24.27 4.60 1.38
N HIS A 363 -24.07 3.57 2.19
CA HIS A 363 -24.63 2.23 1.95
C HIS A 363 -26.16 2.21 1.68
N ALA A 364 -26.88 3.24 2.05
CA ALA A 364 -28.30 3.35 1.74
C ALA A 364 -28.59 3.30 0.23
N LEU A 365 -27.64 3.68 -0.63
CA LEU A 365 -27.75 3.62 -2.08
C LEU A 365 -27.83 2.21 -2.64
N ILE A 366 -27.20 1.24 -1.97
CA ILE A 366 -27.07 -0.15 -2.44
C ILE A 366 -28.11 -1.09 -1.79
N THR A 367 -28.97 -0.60 -0.89
CA THR A 367 -30.06 -1.40 -0.31
C THR A 367 -31.12 -1.73 -1.34
N ASP A 368 -31.82 -2.87 -1.19
CA ASP A 368 -32.85 -3.31 -2.15
C ASP A 368 -34.03 -2.34 -2.28
N GLU A 369 -34.29 -1.57 -1.23
CA GLU A 369 -35.32 -0.55 -1.20
C GLU A 369 -35.02 0.69 -2.07
N THR A 370 -33.75 0.86 -2.48
CA THR A 370 -33.35 1.99 -3.35
C THR A 370 -33.33 1.52 -4.80
N VAL A 371 -34.26 2.00 -5.60
CA VAL A 371 -34.44 1.63 -7.02
C VAL A 371 -34.27 2.89 -7.85
N PHE A 372 -33.29 2.89 -8.75
CA PHE A 372 -33.09 3.95 -9.74
C PHE A 372 -34.00 3.72 -10.96
N LYS A 373 -34.44 4.81 -11.58
CA LYS A 373 -35.18 4.75 -12.82
C LYS A 373 -34.27 4.39 -14.00
N ASN A 374 -33.17 5.12 -14.14
CA ASN A 374 -32.23 5.02 -15.27
C ASN A 374 -30.82 5.46 -14.89
N LEU A 375 -30.15 4.68 -14.00
CA LEU A 375 -28.80 4.93 -13.55
C LEU A 375 -27.78 4.67 -14.66
N ALA A 376 -27.02 5.69 -15.12
CA ALA A 376 -25.99 5.52 -16.14
C ALA A 376 -24.56 5.78 -15.64
N LEU A 377 -24.38 6.46 -14.49
CA LEU A 377 -23.07 6.65 -13.90
C LEU A 377 -23.08 6.35 -12.39
N ALA A 378 -22.23 5.45 -11.96
CA ALA A 378 -21.98 5.12 -10.57
C ALA A 378 -20.58 5.62 -10.15
N ILE A 379 -20.55 6.47 -9.13
CA ILE A 379 -19.32 7.06 -8.59
C ILE A 379 -19.13 6.54 -7.16
N VAL A 380 -17.91 6.12 -6.83
CA VAL A 380 -17.52 5.72 -5.46
C VAL A 380 -16.33 6.55 -5.01
N ASP A 381 -16.51 7.34 -3.96
CA ASP A 381 -15.42 8.12 -3.38
C ASP A 381 -14.75 7.36 -2.23
N GLU A 382 -13.42 7.48 -2.09
CA GLU A 382 -12.59 6.79 -1.08
C GLU A 382 -12.75 5.26 -1.09
N GLN A 383 -12.48 4.67 -2.24
CA GLN A 383 -12.69 3.24 -2.54
C GLN A 383 -12.14 2.27 -1.48
N HIS A 384 -11.00 2.57 -0.86
CA HIS A 384 -10.34 1.67 0.10
C HIS A 384 -11.19 1.33 1.33
N ARG A 385 -12.31 2.03 1.53
CA ARG A 385 -13.28 1.79 2.61
C ARG A 385 -14.49 0.94 2.19
N PHE A 386 -14.54 0.50 0.93
CA PHE A 386 -15.64 -0.32 0.39
C PHE A 386 -15.17 -1.70 -0.08
N GLY A 387 -15.87 -2.75 0.30
CA GLY A 387 -15.65 -4.10 -0.19
C GLY A 387 -16.05 -4.28 -1.67
N VAL A 388 -15.49 -5.28 -2.34
CA VAL A 388 -15.80 -5.62 -3.75
C VAL A 388 -17.30 -5.87 -3.96
N ALA A 389 -17.94 -6.60 -3.03
CA ALA A 389 -19.37 -6.89 -3.08
C ALA A 389 -20.27 -5.64 -3.03
N GLN A 390 -19.88 -4.60 -2.29
CA GLN A 390 -20.66 -3.36 -2.18
C GLN A 390 -20.61 -2.56 -3.48
N ARG A 391 -19.47 -2.57 -4.15
CA ARG A 391 -19.30 -1.93 -5.47
C ARG A 391 -20.12 -2.62 -6.55
N ALA A 392 -20.10 -3.94 -6.57
CA ALA A 392 -20.90 -4.75 -7.49
C ALA A 392 -22.41 -4.45 -7.34
N ARG A 393 -22.89 -4.36 -6.08
CA ARG A 393 -24.29 -4.02 -5.81
C ARG A 393 -24.71 -2.64 -6.34
N LEU A 394 -23.82 -1.64 -6.35
CA LEU A 394 -24.15 -0.32 -6.90
C LEU A 394 -24.29 -0.38 -8.43
N VAL A 395 -23.44 -1.16 -9.09
CA VAL A 395 -23.53 -1.39 -10.55
C VAL A 395 -24.79 -2.17 -10.90
N GLU A 396 -25.20 -3.15 -10.10
CA GLU A 396 -26.41 -3.96 -10.29
C GLU A 396 -27.72 -3.16 -10.14
N LYS A 397 -27.66 -1.91 -9.64
CA LYS A 397 -28.84 -1.02 -9.58
C LYS A 397 -29.29 -0.49 -10.94
N ALA A 398 -28.48 -0.57 -11.97
CA ALA A 398 -28.90 -0.29 -13.35
C ALA A 398 -29.61 -1.54 -13.94
N LYS A 399 -30.71 -1.33 -14.71
CA LYS A 399 -31.59 -2.42 -15.15
C LYS A 399 -31.18 -3.01 -16.50
N ASP A 400 -31.02 -2.15 -17.52
CA ASP A 400 -30.91 -2.56 -18.90
C ASP A 400 -29.49 -2.47 -19.46
N TYR A 401 -28.62 -1.69 -18.81
CA TYR A 401 -27.26 -1.40 -19.22
C TYR A 401 -26.33 -1.40 -18.01
N TYR A 402 -25.06 -1.64 -18.25
CA TYR A 402 -24.05 -1.39 -17.21
C TYR A 402 -23.80 0.10 -17.08
N PRO A 403 -23.87 0.69 -15.89
CA PRO A 403 -23.52 2.08 -15.70
C PRO A 403 -22.01 2.25 -15.88
N HIS A 404 -21.59 3.40 -16.39
CA HIS A 404 -20.19 3.81 -16.28
C HIS A 404 -19.80 3.85 -14.80
N PHE A 405 -18.59 3.42 -14.48
CA PHE A 405 -18.11 3.28 -13.12
C PHE A 405 -16.85 4.09 -12.90
N LEU A 406 -16.94 5.11 -12.05
CA LEU A 406 -15.86 6.00 -11.68
C LEU A 406 -15.56 5.86 -10.19
N VAL A 407 -14.32 5.57 -9.87
CA VAL A 407 -13.86 5.42 -8.49
C VAL A 407 -12.86 6.49 -8.18
N SER A 408 -12.90 7.08 -7.00
CA SER A 408 -11.87 8.02 -6.56
C SER A 408 -11.18 7.57 -5.29
N THR A 409 -9.94 8.01 -5.13
CA THR A 409 -9.16 7.82 -3.90
C THR A 409 -8.25 9.01 -3.63
N ALA A 410 -8.20 9.44 -2.36
CA ALA A 410 -7.24 10.45 -1.88
C ALA A 410 -5.93 9.82 -1.37
N THR A 411 -5.90 8.50 -1.18
CA THR A 411 -4.63 7.81 -0.91
C THR A 411 -3.95 7.54 -2.24
N PRO A 412 -2.79 8.14 -2.50
CA PRO A 412 -1.99 7.75 -3.63
C PRO A 412 -1.63 6.27 -3.49
N ILE A 413 -1.98 5.46 -4.50
CA ILE A 413 -1.65 4.05 -4.55
C ILE A 413 -0.44 3.92 -5.47
N PRO A 414 0.64 3.25 -5.07
CA PRO A 414 1.75 2.99 -5.96
C PRO A 414 1.29 2.40 -7.29
N ARG A 415 1.94 2.79 -8.40
CA ARG A 415 1.52 2.39 -9.77
C ARG A 415 1.35 0.89 -9.91
N THR A 416 2.27 0.13 -9.35
CA THR A 416 2.26 -1.34 -9.36
C THR A 416 1.08 -1.92 -8.60
N LEU A 417 0.79 -1.36 -7.42
CA LEU A 417 -0.33 -1.82 -6.61
C LEU A 417 -1.67 -1.47 -7.28
N ALA A 418 -1.73 -0.31 -7.95
CA ALA A 418 -2.91 0.06 -8.74
C ALA A 418 -3.15 -0.91 -9.90
N LEU A 419 -2.11 -1.31 -10.61
CA LEU A 419 -2.18 -2.30 -11.68
C LEU A 419 -2.55 -3.71 -11.18
N THR A 420 -2.13 -4.07 -9.96
CA THR A 420 -2.41 -5.40 -9.39
C THR A 420 -3.77 -5.49 -8.73
N VAL A 421 -4.17 -4.50 -7.94
CA VAL A 421 -5.42 -4.54 -7.16
C VAL A 421 -6.64 -4.12 -8.00
N TYR A 422 -6.41 -3.29 -9.01
CA TYR A 422 -7.46 -2.67 -9.85
C TYR A 422 -7.24 -2.92 -11.33
N GLY A 423 -6.75 -4.11 -11.70
CA GLY A 423 -6.30 -4.44 -13.05
C GLY A 423 -7.30 -4.20 -14.19
N ASP A 424 -8.59 -4.11 -13.89
CA ASP A 424 -9.67 -3.78 -14.81
C ASP A 424 -9.94 -2.26 -14.91
N LEU A 425 -9.40 -1.44 -13.99
CA LEU A 425 -9.62 0.00 -13.99
C LEU A 425 -8.53 0.74 -14.79
N LYS A 426 -8.96 1.61 -15.68
CA LYS A 426 -8.07 2.63 -16.25
C LYS A 426 -7.74 3.66 -15.18
N VAL A 427 -6.50 4.13 -15.10
CA VAL A 427 -6.04 5.03 -14.03
C VAL A 427 -5.80 6.42 -14.57
N SER A 428 -6.49 7.41 -14.02
CA SER A 428 -6.23 8.84 -14.19
C SER A 428 -5.63 9.43 -12.92
N ARG A 429 -4.63 10.30 -13.06
CA ARG A 429 -3.94 10.92 -11.92
C ARG A 429 -3.99 12.42 -11.96
N ILE A 430 -4.24 13.03 -10.80
CA ILE A 430 -4.10 14.46 -10.54
C ILE A 430 -3.03 14.60 -9.46
N THR A 431 -1.82 14.98 -9.86
CA THR A 431 -0.66 15.10 -8.97
C THR A 431 -0.53 16.51 -8.41
N LYS A 432 -0.93 17.52 -9.19
CA LYS A 432 -0.85 18.92 -8.81
C LYS A 432 -2.10 19.36 -8.06
N ARG A 433 -1.90 20.16 -7.02
CA ARG A 433 -2.99 20.87 -6.32
C ARG A 433 -3.28 22.19 -7.04
N PRO A 434 -4.53 22.71 -6.95
CA PRO A 434 -4.85 24.03 -7.50
C PRO A 434 -4.07 25.17 -6.84
N PHE A 435 -3.57 24.96 -5.61
CA PHE A 435 -2.82 25.94 -4.83
C PHE A 435 -1.50 25.34 -4.35
N GLU A 436 -0.42 26.12 -4.42
CA GLU A 436 0.85 25.78 -3.82
C GLU A 436 0.90 26.28 -2.38
N THR A 437 0.67 25.38 -1.43
CA THR A 437 0.79 25.68 0.01
C THR A 437 2.15 25.30 0.54
N VAL A 438 2.87 26.24 1.12
CA VAL A 438 4.10 25.95 1.85
C VAL A 438 3.76 25.23 3.16
N VAL A 439 4.27 24.02 3.34
CA VAL A 439 4.09 23.26 4.58
C VAL A 439 5.41 23.12 5.34
N TYR A 440 5.40 23.51 6.62
CA TYR A 440 6.50 23.34 7.52
C TYR A 440 6.31 22.06 8.34
N ASN A 441 6.97 20.97 7.90
CA ASN A 441 6.99 19.72 8.67
C ASN A 441 8.03 19.82 9.77
N ARG A 442 7.67 19.50 11.02
CA ARG A 442 8.57 19.54 12.18
C ARG A 442 8.39 18.30 13.05
N VAL A 443 9.51 17.78 13.53
CA VAL A 443 9.55 16.69 14.52
C VAL A 443 9.95 17.27 15.86
N VAL A 444 9.16 17.02 16.89
CA VAL A 444 9.37 17.52 18.26
C VAL A 444 9.44 16.32 19.21
N ARG A 445 10.41 16.31 20.11
CA ARG A 445 10.55 15.27 21.13
C ARG A 445 9.59 15.51 22.30
N LYS A 446 9.10 14.43 22.94
CA LYS A 446 8.15 14.52 24.06
C LYS A 446 8.61 15.47 25.18
N GLY A 447 9.89 15.51 25.47
CA GLY A 447 10.46 16.44 26.46
C GLY A 447 10.26 17.93 26.12
N GLN A 448 10.06 18.27 24.87
CA GLN A 448 9.84 19.63 24.37
C GLN A 448 8.36 20.02 24.22
N ARG A 449 7.45 19.13 24.56
CA ARG A 449 5.99 19.27 24.35
C ARG A 449 5.39 20.55 24.95
N LEU A 450 5.78 20.90 26.17
CA LEU A 450 5.26 22.12 26.82
C LEU A 450 5.65 23.38 26.06
N ASN A 451 6.89 23.46 25.56
CA ASN A 451 7.36 24.58 24.75
C ASN A 451 6.64 24.65 23.40
N LEU A 452 6.35 23.51 22.81
CA LEU A 452 5.53 23.42 21.59
C LEU A 452 4.15 24.04 21.83
N TYR A 453 3.43 23.65 22.87
CA TYR A 453 2.08 24.19 23.13
C TYR A 453 2.10 25.68 23.47
N LYS A 454 3.08 26.18 24.24
CA LYS A 454 3.24 27.63 24.44
C LYS A 454 3.50 28.39 23.15
N TRP A 455 4.26 27.82 22.23
CA TRP A 455 4.47 28.39 20.90
C TRP A 455 3.19 28.38 20.08
N LEU A 456 2.44 27.26 20.10
CA LEU A 456 1.18 27.10 19.37
C LEU A 456 0.14 28.13 19.84
N PHE A 457 -0.05 28.31 21.15
CA PHE A 457 -0.99 29.29 21.69
C PHE A 457 -0.65 30.70 21.23
N ARG A 458 0.64 31.08 21.33
CA ARG A 458 1.10 32.39 20.83
C ARG A 458 0.78 32.56 19.35
N LYS A 459 1.07 31.56 18.53
CA LYS A 459 0.80 31.61 17.09
C LYS A 459 -0.69 31.70 16.76
N ILE A 460 -1.54 30.99 17.46
CA ILE A 460 -2.99 31.10 17.30
C ILE A 460 -3.50 32.51 17.61
N ILE A 461 -3.04 33.10 18.71
CA ILE A 461 -3.41 34.48 19.11
C ILE A 461 -2.91 35.50 18.08
N GLU A 462 -1.64 35.39 17.64
CA GLU A 462 -1.02 36.29 16.66
C GLU A 462 -1.72 36.23 15.29
N THR A 463 -1.99 35.02 14.81
CA THR A 463 -2.48 34.81 13.44
C THR A 463 -3.99 34.70 13.30
N LYS A 464 -4.71 34.53 14.41
CA LYS A 464 -6.15 34.20 14.46
C LYS A 464 -6.49 32.94 13.65
N ARG A 465 -5.54 31.99 13.56
CA ARG A 465 -5.72 30.71 12.91
C ARG A 465 -6.01 29.62 13.94
N GLN A 466 -6.53 28.50 13.48
CA GLN A 466 -6.96 27.38 14.31
C GLN A 466 -6.02 26.20 14.19
N ALA A 467 -6.09 25.31 15.17
CA ALA A 467 -5.24 24.12 15.26
C ALA A 467 -6.04 22.84 15.48
N TYR A 468 -5.56 21.76 14.88
CA TYR A 468 -5.92 20.39 15.25
C TYR A 468 -4.84 19.80 16.16
N VAL A 469 -5.25 19.07 17.19
CA VAL A 469 -4.36 18.24 18.01
C VAL A 469 -4.88 16.82 18.00
N ILE A 470 -4.14 15.92 17.38
CA ILE A 470 -4.55 14.55 17.12
C ILE A 470 -3.89 13.59 18.10
N ALA A 471 -4.69 12.82 18.83
CA ALA A 471 -4.24 11.74 19.69
C ALA A 471 -4.22 10.41 18.91
N PRO A 472 -3.24 9.51 19.15
CA PRO A 472 -3.19 8.22 18.49
C PRO A 472 -4.31 7.31 18.98
N LEU A 473 -4.75 6.39 18.09
CA LEU A 473 -5.54 5.23 18.48
C LEU A 473 -4.62 4.26 19.26
N ILE A 474 -5.08 3.78 20.41
CA ILE A 474 -4.38 2.76 21.21
C ILE A 474 -5.09 1.43 20.95
N ASP A 475 -4.38 0.43 20.42
CA ASP A 475 -4.92 -0.87 20.00
C ASP A 475 -5.55 -1.71 21.12
N GLU A 476 -5.30 -1.39 22.39
CA GLU A 476 -5.64 -2.30 23.52
C GLU A 476 -7.05 -2.20 24.08
N SER A 477 -7.80 -1.15 23.89
CA SER A 477 -9.27 -1.07 24.05
C SER A 477 -9.79 0.33 23.72
N GLU A 478 -11.03 0.42 23.22
CA GLU A 478 -11.73 1.69 23.00
C GLU A 478 -11.80 2.58 24.26
N LYS A 479 -11.82 1.96 25.48
CA LYS A 479 -11.81 2.68 26.75
C LYS A 479 -10.49 3.42 27.00
N MET A 480 -9.35 2.80 26.66
CA MET A 480 -8.03 3.43 26.84
C MET A 480 -7.80 4.59 25.85
N GLN A 481 -8.36 4.51 24.65
CA GLN A 481 -8.32 5.59 23.66
C GLN A 481 -9.04 6.86 24.17
N LEU A 482 -10.23 6.67 24.76
CA LEU A 482 -11.00 7.77 25.35
C LEU A 482 -10.23 8.44 26.50
N ILE A 483 -9.65 7.64 27.39
CA ILE A 483 -8.85 8.15 28.50
C ILE A 483 -7.65 8.98 27.99
N SER A 484 -7.01 8.53 26.91
CA SER A 484 -5.84 9.22 26.35
C SER A 484 -6.22 10.58 25.73
N VAL A 485 -7.26 10.64 24.92
CA VAL A 485 -7.70 11.89 24.28
C VAL A 485 -8.32 12.87 25.30
N GLN A 486 -9.00 12.32 26.30
CA GLN A 486 -9.56 13.12 27.41
C GLN A 486 -8.45 13.76 28.23
N LYS A 487 -7.44 12.99 28.64
CA LYS A 487 -6.27 13.52 29.36
C LYS A 487 -5.51 14.57 28.56
N LEU A 488 -5.38 14.37 27.25
CA LEU A 488 -4.75 15.36 26.38
C LEU A 488 -5.54 16.67 26.36
N TYR A 489 -6.87 16.57 26.27
CA TYR A 489 -7.78 17.72 26.32
C TYR A 489 -7.69 18.47 27.67
N GLU A 490 -7.78 17.75 28.79
CA GLU A 490 -7.66 18.31 30.14
C GLU A 490 -6.32 19.01 30.37
N ASN A 491 -5.22 18.36 29.93
CA ASN A 491 -3.90 18.96 29.99
C ASN A 491 -3.79 20.26 29.17
N LEU A 492 -4.40 20.28 27.97
CA LEU A 492 -4.38 21.50 27.13
C LEU A 492 -5.17 22.63 27.76
N ILE A 493 -6.34 22.35 28.32
CA ILE A 493 -7.13 23.36 29.04
C ILE A 493 -6.38 23.92 30.23
N SER A 494 -5.69 23.07 31.00
CA SER A 494 -4.94 23.50 32.20
C SER A 494 -3.79 24.46 31.92
N ILE A 495 -3.23 24.43 30.67
CA ILE A 495 -2.11 25.29 30.29
C ILE A 495 -2.49 26.36 29.26
N ALA A 496 -3.73 26.32 28.71
CA ALA A 496 -4.17 27.29 27.73
C ALA A 496 -4.45 28.65 28.38
N PRO A 497 -4.06 29.75 27.73
CA PRO A 497 -4.45 31.09 28.18
C PRO A 497 -5.95 31.32 27.99
N PRO A 498 -6.59 32.28 28.72
CA PRO A 498 -8.05 32.48 28.69
C PRO A 498 -8.62 32.78 27.30
N GLU A 499 -7.82 33.29 26.39
CA GLU A 499 -8.21 33.64 25.02
C GLU A 499 -8.31 32.41 24.11
N ILE A 500 -7.85 31.24 24.55
CA ILE A 500 -7.84 30.01 23.74
C ILE A 500 -8.93 29.04 24.18
N ASN A 501 -9.95 28.89 23.37
CA ASN A 501 -10.97 27.87 23.56
C ASN A 501 -10.55 26.55 22.94
N VAL A 502 -10.58 25.49 23.75
CA VAL A 502 -10.26 24.12 23.32
C VAL A 502 -11.53 23.28 23.24
N GLY A 503 -11.74 22.60 22.14
CA GLY A 503 -12.83 21.65 21.93
C GLY A 503 -12.33 20.22 21.85
N LEU A 504 -13.22 19.25 22.14
CA LEU A 504 -12.93 17.81 22.09
C LEU A 504 -13.92 17.09 21.19
N ILE A 505 -13.40 16.22 20.31
CA ILE A 505 -14.21 15.28 19.52
C ILE A 505 -13.62 13.87 19.61
N HIS A 506 -14.49 12.88 19.85
CA HIS A 506 -14.12 11.46 19.83
C HIS A 506 -15.28 10.56 19.34
N GLY A 507 -14.98 9.30 19.00
CA GLY A 507 -15.92 8.37 18.36
C GLY A 507 -17.19 8.03 19.13
N LYS A 508 -17.18 8.17 20.45
CA LYS A 508 -18.35 7.85 21.31
C LYS A 508 -19.32 9.00 21.51
N MET A 509 -19.00 10.21 21.02
CA MET A 509 -19.94 11.33 21.08
C MET A 509 -21.15 11.07 20.17
N LYS A 510 -22.32 11.49 20.63
CA LYS A 510 -23.51 11.48 19.79
C LYS A 510 -23.30 12.40 18.57
N LEU A 511 -23.97 12.06 17.48
CA LEU A 511 -23.80 12.79 16.22
C LEU A 511 -24.10 14.30 16.38
N ASP A 512 -25.17 14.65 17.10
CA ASP A 512 -25.58 16.03 17.33
C ASP A 512 -24.54 16.81 18.15
N GLU A 513 -23.98 16.20 19.20
CA GLU A 513 -22.91 16.81 20.03
C GLU A 513 -21.65 17.05 19.19
N ARG A 514 -21.27 16.06 18.37
CA ARG A 514 -20.10 16.16 17.51
C ARG A 514 -20.29 17.26 16.45
N ASN A 515 -21.48 17.34 15.84
CA ASN A 515 -21.81 18.37 14.86
C ASN A 515 -21.78 19.77 15.51
N GLY A 516 -22.29 19.90 16.74
CA GLY A 516 -22.25 21.16 17.48
C GLY A 516 -20.83 21.65 17.76
N VAL A 517 -19.92 20.75 18.20
CA VAL A 517 -18.51 21.10 18.42
C VAL A 517 -17.83 21.48 17.11
N MET A 518 -18.13 20.75 16.01
CA MET A 518 -17.55 21.06 14.71
C MET A 518 -18.02 22.42 14.17
N GLU A 519 -19.28 22.79 14.38
CA GLU A 519 -19.83 24.08 13.96
C GLU A 519 -19.18 25.24 14.72
N ARG A 520 -18.98 25.09 16.02
CA ARG A 520 -18.22 26.03 16.86
C ARG A 520 -16.75 26.14 16.45
N PHE A 521 -16.16 25.06 15.98
CA PHE A 521 -14.80 25.09 15.43
C PHE A 521 -14.78 25.79 14.05
N ARG A 522 -15.75 25.54 13.16
CA ARG A 522 -15.86 26.23 11.87
C ARG A 522 -16.08 27.73 12.02
N SER A 523 -16.94 28.15 12.95
CA SER A 523 -17.21 29.58 13.23
C SER A 523 -15.96 30.29 13.79
N GLY A 524 -15.01 29.56 14.36
CA GLY A 524 -13.83 30.13 14.99
C GLY A 524 -13.98 30.36 16.50
N GLU A 525 -15.10 29.96 17.10
CA GLU A 525 -15.28 30.00 18.56
C GLU A 525 -14.31 29.07 19.30
N ILE A 526 -14.08 27.87 18.74
CA ILE A 526 -13.06 26.95 19.21
C ILE A 526 -11.79 27.19 18.39
N HIS A 527 -10.66 27.40 19.09
CA HIS A 527 -9.36 27.69 18.51
C HIS A 527 -8.52 26.43 18.31
N ILE A 528 -8.64 25.47 19.23
CA ILE A 528 -7.93 24.18 19.20
C ILE A 528 -8.94 23.05 19.27
N LEU A 529 -8.93 22.14 18.29
CA LEU A 529 -9.74 20.95 18.30
C LEU A 529 -8.89 19.72 18.61
N VAL A 530 -9.12 19.13 19.78
CA VAL A 530 -8.51 17.85 20.19
C VAL A 530 -9.36 16.72 19.66
N SER A 531 -8.74 15.77 18.97
CA SER A 531 -9.49 14.64 18.37
C SER A 531 -8.65 13.38 18.29
N THR A 532 -9.34 12.24 18.15
CA THR A 532 -8.75 11.01 17.61
C THR A 532 -8.71 11.08 16.08
N THR A 533 -8.31 10.00 15.40
CA THR A 533 -8.24 9.89 13.92
C THR A 533 -9.56 10.15 13.19
N ILE A 534 -10.68 10.35 13.91
CA ILE A 534 -12.00 10.68 13.31
C ILE A 534 -11.96 11.95 12.45
N VAL A 535 -11.03 12.86 12.70
CA VAL A 535 -10.79 14.05 11.84
C VAL A 535 -10.28 13.67 10.44
N GLU A 536 -9.88 12.41 10.19
CA GLU A 536 -9.63 11.91 8.84
C GLU A 536 -10.87 12.07 7.93
N VAL A 537 -12.06 12.15 8.51
CA VAL A 537 -13.30 12.20 7.76
C VAL A 537 -13.74 13.65 7.49
N GLY A 538 -13.20 14.19 6.42
CA GLY A 538 -13.90 15.11 5.52
C GLY A 538 -14.22 16.53 5.95
N VAL A 539 -14.03 17.01 7.18
CA VAL A 539 -14.45 18.37 7.55
C VAL A 539 -13.46 19.44 7.08
N ASP A 540 -13.92 20.37 6.27
CA ASP A 540 -13.12 21.49 5.76
C ASP A 540 -13.20 22.69 6.69
N VAL A 541 -12.02 23.12 7.22
CA VAL A 541 -11.88 24.33 8.04
C VAL A 541 -10.70 25.15 7.52
N PRO A 542 -10.94 26.13 6.63
CA PRO A 542 -9.88 26.90 5.96
C PRO A 542 -8.95 27.66 6.92
N LYS A 543 -9.43 28.04 8.10
CA LYS A 543 -8.65 28.72 9.15
C LYS A 543 -7.71 27.81 9.93
N ALA A 544 -7.85 26.47 9.82
CA ALA A 544 -7.00 25.52 10.49
C ALA A 544 -5.65 25.40 9.75
N LYS A 545 -4.60 25.98 10.30
CA LYS A 545 -3.24 26.03 9.72
C LYS A 545 -2.21 25.30 10.54
N PHE A 546 -2.54 24.86 11.73
CA PHE A 546 -1.67 24.11 12.61
C PHE A 546 -2.23 22.71 12.82
N MET A 547 -1.38 21.70 12.73
CA MET A 547 -1.69 20.32 13.07
C MET A 547 -0.59 19.78 13.96
N VAL A 548 -0.95 19.35 15.16
CA VAL A 548 -0.06 18.63 16.07
C VAL A 548 -0.52 17.18 16.17
N VAL A 549 0.35 16.25 15.86
CA VAL A 549 0.07 14.81 15.97
C VAL A 549 0.88 14.23 17.12
N GLU A 550 0.20 13.88 18.18
CA GLU A 550 0.80 13.26 19.38
C GLU A 550 1.14 11.78 19.07
N ASP A 551 2.29 11.32 19.59
CA ASP A 551 2.79 9.98 19.33
C ASP A 551 2.76 9.59 17.83
N ALA A 552 3.18 10.50 16.96
CA ALA A 552 3.11 10.37 15.52
C ALA A 552 3.75 9.07 14.95
N HIS A 553 4.71 8.49 15.68
CA HIS A 553 5.35 7.22 15.33
C HIS A 553 4.40 6.01 15.28
N ARG A 554 3.22 6.13 15.89
CA ARG A 554 2.17 5.09 15.89
C ARG A 554 1.29 5.13 14.63
N PHE A 555 1.34 6.22 13.87
CA PHE A 555 0.55 6.38 12.64
C PHE A 555 1.27 5.80 11.43
N GLY A 556 0.50 5.35 10.46
CA GLY A 556 1.01 5.03 9.13
C GLY A 556 1.34 6.28 8.32
N ILE A 557 2.22 6.14 7.31
CA ILE A 557 2.58 7.26 6.41
C ILE A 557 1.34 7.83 5.73
N ALA A 558 0.47 6.96 5.19
CA ALA A 558 -0.77 7.39 4.54
C ALA A 558 -1.68 8.20 5.47
N GLN A 559 -1.81 7.78 6.74
CA GLN A 559 -2.61 8.51 7.74
C GLN A 559 -2.02 9.89 8.05
N LEU A 560 -0.70 9.96 8.30
CA LEU A 560 -0.02 11.24 8.54
C LEU A 560 -0.15 12.17 7.35
N HIS A 561 -0.06 11.64 6.13
CA HIS A 561 -0.23 12.41 4.91
C HIS A 561 -1.67 12.93 4.75
N GLN A 562 -2.69 12.11 5.03
CA GLN A 562 -4.10 12.53 5.03
C GLN A 562 -4.37 13.63 6.06
N LEU A 563 -3.82 13.48 7.28
CA LEU A 563 -3.91 14.52 8.32
C LEU A 563 -3.24 15.82 7.85
N ARG A 564 -2.01 15.75 7.31
CA ARG A 564 -1.32 16.91 6.76
C ARG A 564 -2.14 17.61 5.68
N GLY A 565 -2.80 16.87 4.80
CA GLY A 565 -3.67 17.40 3.77
C GLY A 565 -4.84 18.26 4.29
N ARG A 566 -5.25 18.07 5.54
CA ARG A 566 -6.37 18.83 6.14
C ARG A 566 -6.05 20.30 6.38
N ILE A 567 -4.79 20.65 6.54
CA ILE A 567 -4.35 22.02 6.76
C ILE A 567 -3.86 22.73 5.48
N LEU A 568 -3.87 22.02 4.33
CA LEU A 568 -3.38 22.51 3.04
C LEU A 568 -4.57 22.89 2.13
N ARG A 569 -5.31 23.94 2.47
CA ARG A 569 -6.58 24.31 1.79
C ARG A 569 -6.55 25.61 1.02
N ASN A 570 -5.49 26.39 1.16
CA ASN A 570 -5.25 27.64 0.43
C ASN A 570 -3.73 27.88 0.39
N GLU A 571 -3.29 28.98 -0.18
CA GLU A 571 -1.85 29.34 -0.34
C GLU A 571 -1.15 29.72 0.97
N GLU A 572 -1.89 29.89 2.07
CA GLU A 572 -1.31 30.28 3.37
C GLU A 572 -0.40 29.17 3.93
N PRO A 573 0.74 29.53 4.52
CA PRO A 573 1.63 28.57 5.16
C PRO A 573 0.94 27.74 6.24
N ALA A 574 1.24 26.45 6.27
CA ALA A 574 0.71 25.49 7.23
C ALA A 574 1.84 24.81 8.02
N PHE A 575 1.55 24.42 9.26
CA PHE A 575 2.51 23.80 10.16
C PHE A 575 2.03 22.41 10.57
N PHE A 576 2.77 21.38 10.15
CA PHE A 576 2.52 19.99 10.50
C PHE A 576 3.60 19.50 11.49
N ILE A 577 3.20 19.27 12.73
CA ILE A 577 4.12 19.02 13.84
C ILE A 577 3.88 17.61 14.38
N MET A 578 4.91 16.79 14.39
CA MET A 578 4.91 15.41 14.82
C MET A 578 5.60 15.27 16.17
N VAL A 579 4.86 14.95 17.22
CA VAL A 579 5.43 14.69 18.56
C VAL A 579 5.80 13.21 18.65
N VAL A 580 7.06 12.94 19.01
CA VAL A 580 7.62 11.58 19.06
C VAL A 580 8.40 11.34 20.36
N PRO A 581 8.55 10.07 20.82
CA PRO A 581 9.38 9.74 21.98
C PRO A 581 10.86 10.01 21.71
N GLU A 582 11.67 10.07 22.78
CA GLU A 582 13.12 10.32 22.70
C GLU A 582 13.85 9.26 21.84
N LYS A 583 13.45 8.00 21.95
CA LYS A 583 13.99 6.89 21.15
C LYS A 583 12.90 6.33 20.24
N LEU A 584 13.23 6.17 18.97
CA LEU A 584 12.38 5.55 17.95
C LEU A 584 12.98 4.21 17.51
N GLY A 585 12.13 3.23 17.26
CA GLY A 585 12.53 2.05 16.51
C GLY A 585 12.86 2.44 15.06
N TYR A 586 13.68 1.62 14.39
CA TYR A 586 14.20 1.93 13.05
C TYR A 586 13.12 2.20 12.01
N GLU A 587 12.08 1.37 11.93
CA GLU A 587 10.97 1.55 10.98
C GLU A 587 10.15 2.81 11.27
N ALA A 588 9.89 3.09 12.56
CA ALA A 588 9.21 4.31 12.96
C ALA A 588 10.02 5.56 12.62
N TYR A 589 11.34 5.51 12.78
CA TYR A 589 12.26 6.58 12.39
C TYR A 589 12.17 6.84 10.87
N LEU A 590 12.21 5.79 10.05
CA LEU A 590 12.12 5.93 8.59
C LEU A 590 10.79 6.57 8.17
N ARG A 591 9.66 6.14 8.76
CA ARG A 591 8.33 6.71 8.47
C ARG A 591 8.25 8.20 8.81
N ILE A 592 8.70 8.59 10.00
CA ILE A 592 8.69 10.00 10.44
C ILE A 592 9.59 10.84 9.53
N LYS A 593 10.77 10.34 9.17
CA LYS A 593 11.70 11.03 8.28
C LYS A 593 11.12 11.20 6.87
N ALA A 594 10.42 10.19 6.34
CA ALA A 594 9.75 10.29 5.05
C ALA A 594 8.70 11.41 5.03
N ILE A 595 7.81 11.48 6.04
CA ILE A 595 6.81 12.55 6.15
C ILE A 595 7.45 13.94 6.35
N GLU A 596 8.56 14.01 7.08
CA GLU A 596 9.29 15.27 7.31
C GLU A 596 9.87 15.84 6.00
N SER A 597 10.45 14.97 5.15
CA SER A 597 11.20 15.39 3.97
C SER A 597 10.40 15.39 2.67
N ILE A 598 9.32 14.60 2.56
CA ILE A 598 8.57 14.41 1.33
C ILE A 598 7.17 15.04 1.46
N THR A 599 6.82 15.91 0.51
CA THR A 599 5.50 16.55 0.43
C THR A 599 4.56 15.87 -0.54
N ASP A 600 5.08 15.26 -1.60
CA ASP A 600 4.32 14.55 -2.64
C ASP A 600 3.74 13.25 -2.09
N GLY A 601 2.41 13.09 -2.22
CA GLY A 601 1.70 11.92 -1.71
C GLY A 601 2.00 10.63 -2.47
N PHE A 602 2.28 10.71 -3.78
CA PHE A 602 2.62 9.52 -4.58
C PHE A 602 4.00 8.98 -4.21
N VAL A 603 4.98 9.89 -4.04
CA VAL A 603 6.32 9.51 -3.57
C VAL A 603 6.26 8.93 -2.15
N LEU A 604 5.43 9.51 -1.27
CA LEU A 604 5.21 8.97 0.08
C LEU A 604 4.60 7.57 0.08
N ALA A 605 3.67 7.30 -0.84
CA ALA A 605 3.07 5.97 -0.96
C ALA A 605 4.10 4.91 -1.42
N GLU A 606 5.02 5.29 -2.31
CA GLU A 606 6.13 4.43 -2.73
C GLU A 606 7.10 4.17 -1.57
N GLU A 607 7.42 5.18 -0.76
CA GLU A 607 8.25 5.02 0.43
C GLU A 607 7.57 4.18 1.52
N ASP A 608 6.25 4.34 1.74
CA ASP A 608 5.49 3.48 2.68
C ASP A 608 5.56 2.01 2.26
N MET A 609 5.44 1.75 0.96
CA MET A 609 5.55 0.39 0.42
C MET A 609 6.96 -0.21 0.62
N LYS A 610 8.02 0.60 0.49
CA LYS A 610 9.40 0.15 0.76
C LYS A 610 9.63 -0.17 2.25
N ILE A 611 9.03 0.62 3.15
CA ILE A 611 9.22 0.47 4.61
C ILE A 611 8.41 -0.71 5.16
N ARG A 612 7.14 -0.84 4.80
CA ARG A 612 6.23 -1.87 5.34
C ARG A 612 6.27 -3.20 4.60
N GLY A 613 6.67 -3.15 3.32
CA GLY A 613 6.44 -4.26 2.40
C GLY A 613 4.99 -4.37 1.92
N PRO A 614 4.76 -5.10 0.82
CA PRO A 614 3.45 -5.16 0.13
C PRO A 614 2.36 -5.91 0.90
N GLY A 615 2.73 -6.81 1.80
CA GLY A 615 1.78 -7.69 2.51
C GLY A 615 0.84 -6.96 3.47
N GLU A 616 1.28 -5.87 4.10
CA GLU A 616 0.44 -5.09 5.01
C GLU A 616 -0.49 -4.10 4.29
N ILE A 617 -0.12 -3.66 3.09
CA ILE A 617 -0.90 -2.68 2.31
C ILE A 617 -2.10 -3.35 1.63
N ILE A 618 -1.95 -4.61 1.21
CA ILE A 618 -3.03 -5.38 0.56
C ILE A 618 -4.04 -5.91 1.59
N GLY A 619 -3.75 -5.78 2.88
CA GLY A 619 -4.63 -6.20 3.97
C GLY A 619 -5.02 -7.66 3.88
N THR A 620 -4.24 -8.56 4.44
CA THR A 620 -4.47 -10.01 4.49
C THR A 620 -5.83 -10.44 5.08
N LYS A 621 -6.65 -9.49 5.51
CA LYS A 621 -7.98 -9.74 6.09
C LYS A 621 -9.18 -9.23 5.28
N GLN A 622 -8.99 -8.48 4.18
CA GLN A 622 -10.10 -7.89 3.44
C GLN A 622 -10.41 -8.51 2.07
N HIS A 623 -9.51 -9.32 1.53
CA HIS A 623 -9.73 -10.04 0.27
C HIS A 623 -9.25 -11.46 0.51
N GLY A 624 -10.11 -12.45 0.31
CA GLY A 624 -9.74 -13.86 0.39
C GLY A 624 -8.41 -14.11 -0.32
N GLU A 625 -7.58 -14.93 0.26
CA GLU A 625 -6.19 -15.35 -0.05
C GLU A 625 -5.63 -15.05 -1.46
N TRP A 626 -5.54 -13.77 -1.88
CA TRP A 626 -4.83 -13.35 -3.08
C TRP A 626 -3.36 -13.07 -2.76
N SER A 627 -2.57 -14.10 -2.55
CA SER A 627 -1.13 -13.94 -2.55
C SER A 627 -0.58 -14.33 -3.92
N LEU A 628 -0.05 -13.36 -4.66
CA LEU A 628 0.79 -13.65 -5.82
C LEU A 628 2.01 -14.42 -5.32
N LYS A 629 1.98 -15.76 -5.50
CA LYS A 629 3.00 -16.66 -4.94
C LYS A 629 4.40 -16.26 -5.43
N GLY A 630 5.31 -16.07 -4.50
CA GLY A 630 6.72 -15.79 -4.81
C GLY A 630 7.00 -14.38 -5.35
N ILE A 631 6.05 -13.43 -5.30
CA ILE A 631 6.25 -12.08 -5.83
C ILE A 631 6.45 -11.06 -4.71
N ASN A 632 7.51 -10.27 -4.84
CA ASN A 632 7.73 -9.07 -4.05
C ASN A 632 7.31 -7.83 -4.84
N LEU A 633 6.13 -7.28 -4.53
CA LEU A 633 5.59 -6.10 -5.23
C LEU A 633 6.47 -4.86 -5.08
N THR A 634 7.22 -4.74 -3.96
CA THR A 634 8.17 -3.64 -3.76
C THR A 634 9.31 -3.70 -4.78
N GLU A 635 9.81 -4.89 -5.04
CA GLU A 635 10.85 -5.10 -6.03
C GLU A 635 10.36 -4.78 -7.44
N ILE A 636 9.13 -5.20 -7.77
CA ILE A 636 8.51 -4.89 -9.07
C ILE A 636 8.36 -3.38 -9.26
N SER A 637 7.91 -2.66 -8.21
CA SER A 637 7.71 -1.21 -8.31
C SER A 637 8.99 -0.42 -8.44
N SER A 638 10.10 -0.93 -7.92
CA SER A 638 11.39 -0.26 -7.96
C SER A 638 12.21 -0.55 -9.24
N ASP A 639 11.80 -1.52 -10.05
CA ASP A 639 12.51 -1.91 -11.28
C ASP A 639 11.60 -1.78 -12.51
N GLU A 640 11.94 -0.84 -13.39
CA GLU A 640 11.21 -0.59 -14.64
C GLU A 640 11.12 -1.82 -15.56
N ARG A 641 12.10 -2.73 -15.49
CA ARG A 641 12.10 -3.98 -16.27
C ARG A 641 10.94 -4.87 -15.85
N PHE A 642 10.69 -4.99 -14.55
CA PHE A 642 9.58 -5.79 -14.03
C PHE A 642 8.22 -5.15 -14.28
N LEU A 643 8.12 -3.82 -14.23
CA LEU A 643 6.91 -3.10 -14.62
C LEU A 643 6.51 -3.39 -16.07
N LYS A 644 7.48 -3.36 -16.99
CA LYS A 644 7.24 -3.71 -18.40
C LYS A 644 6.72 -5.16 -18.56
N ILE A 645 7.23 -6.10 -17.76
CA ILE A 645 6.76 -7.50 -17.78
C ILE A 645 5.29 -7.59 -17.36
N VAL A 646 4.89 -6.84 -16.33
CA VAL A 646 3.49 -6.79 -15.88
C VAL A 646 2.59 -6.20 -16.97
N GLU A 647 3.00 -5.12 -17.64
CA GLU A 647 2.25 -4.52 -18.75
C GLU A 647 2.12 -5.48 -19.95
N ILE A 648 3.17 -6.23 -20.26
CA ILE A 648 3.13 -7.27 -21.31
C ILE A 648 2.16 -8.38 -20.93
N ALA A 649 2.22 -8.87 -19.70
CA ALA A 649 1.30 -9.92 -19.24
C ALA A 649 -0.17 -9.49 -19.29
N LYS A 650 -0.47 -8.22 -19.00
CA LYS A 650 -1.81 -7.63 -19.15
C LYS A 650 -2.27 -7.63 -20.60
N LYS A 651 -1.45 -7.10 -21.52
CA LYS A 651 -1.77 -7.06 -22.96
C LYS A 651 -1.98 -8.46 -23.54
N ASP A 652 -1.18 -9.42 -23.09
CA ASP A 652 -1.32 -10.80 -23.54
C ASP A 652 -2.60 -11.44 -23.03
N ALA A 653 -2.99 -11.19 -21.78
CA ALA A 653 -4.26 -11.64 -21.25
C ALA A 653 -5.44 -11.06 -22.02
N GLU A 654 -5.43 -9.76 -22.31
CA GLU A 654 -6.44 -9.09 -23.13
C GLU A 654 -6.50 -9.68 -24.55
N TYR A 655 -5.36 -9.89 -25.19
CA TYR A 655 -5.29 -10.50 -26.52
C TYR A 655 -5.81 -11.93 -26.55
N ILE A 656 -5.41 -12.75 -25.56
CA ILE A 656 -5.88 -14.15 -25.45
C ILE A 656 -7.40 -14.20 -25.33
N LEU A 657 -7.99 -13.40 -24.42
CA LEU A 657 -9.43 -13.37 -24.18
C LEU A 657 -10.23 -12.75 -25.34
N THR A 658 -9.63 -11.83 -26.10
CA THR A 658 -10.25 -11.31 -27.33
C THR A 658 -10.38 -12.40 -28.40
N LYS A 659 -9.41 -13.33 -28.48
CA LYS A 659 -9.40 -14.42 -29.47
C LYS A 659 -10.08 -15.69 -28.97
N ASP A 660 -10.09 -15.93 -27.69
CA ASP A 660 -10.59 -17.14 -27.04
C ASP A 660 -11.14 -16.80 -25.64
N PRO A 661 -12.34 -16.18 -25.58
CA PRO A 661 -12.91 -15.64 -24.34
C PRO A 661 -13.03 -16.67 -23.21
N ASP A 662 -13.38 -17.91 -23.54
CA ASP A 662 -13.61 -19.00 -22.59
C ASP A 662 -12.41 -19.97 -22.49
N LEU A 663 -11.29 -19.65 -23.14
CA LEU A 663 -10.07 -20.48 -23.22
C LEU A 663 -10.38 -21.92 -23.71
N LEU A 664 -11.31 -22.07 -24.65
CA LEU A 664 -11.76 -23.39 -25.15
C LEU A 664 -10.83 -23.98 -26.22
N SER A 665 -9.98 -23.16 -26.83
CA SER A 665 -9.03 -23.65 -27.85
C SER A 665 -8.00 -24.59 -27.24
N GLU A 666 -7.59 -25.63 -27.97
CA GLU A 666 -6.64 -26.64 -27.52
C GLU A 666 -5.30 -26.02 -27.12
N LYS A 667 -4.86 -24.95 -27.79
CA LYS A 667 -3.62 -24.19 -27.44
C LYS A 667 -3.67 -23.51 -26.09
N ASN A 668 -4.87 -23.21 -25.54
CA ASN A 668 -5.06 -22.55 -24.26
C ASN A 668 -5.54 -23.51 -23.15
N LYS A 669 -5.61 -24.81 -23.43
CA LYS A 669 -6.06 -25.84 -22.48
C LYS A 669 -5.30 -25.77 -21.15
N ILE A 670 -3.97 -25.63 -21.20
CA ILE A 670 -3.11 -25.51 -20.01
C ILE A 670 -3.52 -24.29 -19.16
N LEU A 671 -3.80 -23.15 -19.79
CA LEU A 671 -4.26 -21.95 -19.07
C LEU A 671 -5.60 -22.19 -18.40
N ARG A 672 -6.56 -22.82 -19.10
CA ARG A 672 -7.87 -23.15 -18.56
C ARG A 672 -7.78 -24.06 -17.33
N GLU A 673 -7.01 -25.15 -17.43
CA GLU A 673 -6.80 -26.09 -16.32
C GLU A 673 -6.13 -25.43 -15.12
N THR A 674 -5.14 -24.60 -15.37
CA THR A 674 -4.41 -23.87 -14.31
C THR A 674 -5.31 -22.82 -13.64
N LEU A 675 -6.19 -22.16 -14.41
CA LEU A 675 -7.11 -21.15 -13.86
C LEU A 675 -8.28 -21.75 -13.11
N GLN A 676 -8.75 -22.97 -13.45
CA GLN A 676 -9.75 -23.68 -12.66
C GLN A 676 -9.23 -23.97 -11.25
N ASN A 677 -8.01 -24.47 -11.13
CA ASN A 677 -7.36 -24.67 -9.83
C ASN A 677 -7.18 -23.35 -9.06
N PHE A 678 -6.99 -22.24 -9.77
CA PHE A 678 -6.84 -20.91 -9.20
C PHE A 678 -8.18 -20.33 -8.72
N LYS A 679 -9.30 -20.61 -9.42
CA LYS A 679 -10.67 -20.21 -9.01
C LYS A 679 -11.15 -20.98 -7.78
N ASP A 680 -10.89 -22.26 -7.69
CA ASP A 680 -11.25 -23.09 -6.54
C ASP A 680 -10.55 -22.62 -5.27
N ALA A 681 -9.32 -22.12 -5.37
CA ALA A 681 -8.60 -21.49 -4.27
C ALA A 681 -9.22 -20.14 -3.83
N ILE A 682 -9.94 -19.43 -4.72
CA ILE A 682 -10.61 -18.15 -4.44
C ILE A 682 -11.99 -18.34 -3.80
N THR A 683 -12.72 -19.42 -4.14
CA THR A 683 -14.09 -19.66 -3.66
C THR A 683 -14.15 -20.34 -2.29
N VAL A 684 -13.07 -20.91 -1.80
CA VAL A 684 -12.97 -21.61 -0.50
C VAL A 684 -12.44 -20.68 0.61
N GLY A 685 -12.08 -19.45 0.36
CA GLY A 685 -11.75 -18.38 1.31
C GLY A 685 -12.83 -17.31 1.27
#